data_ca95020a63d139e3077a58073bf05fa8
#
_entry.id   ca95020a63d139e3077a58073bf05fa8
#
_cell.length_a   1.000
_cell.length_b   1.000
_cell.length_c   1.000
_cell.angle_alpha   90.00
_cell.angle_beta   90.00
_cell.angle_gamma   90.00
#
_symmetry.space_group_name_H-M   'P 1'
#
loop_
_entity.id
_entity.type
_entity.pdbx_description
1 polymer ?
#
loop_
_entity_poly.entity_id
_entity_poly.type
_entity_poly.pdbx_seq_one_letter_code
_entity_poly.pdbx_strand_id
1 'polypeptide(L)'
;MGRRSRGRRLPQQQQQQQRPGSAEDGAEGGGKRNETGWEGGYPEIVKENKLFEHYYQELKIVPEGEWEQFMEALREPLPATLRITGYKSHAKEILHCLKNKYFKELEDLEVDGQKVEVPQPLSWYPEELAWHTNLSRKILRKSPQLEKFHQFLVSETESGNISRQEAVSMIPPLLLNAQPHHKILDMCAAPGSKTTQLIEMLHADMTVPFPEGFVIANDVDNKRCYLLVHQAKRLSSPCIMVVNHDAACLPRLQMDVNGRKEVLFYDRILCDVPCSGDGTMRKNIDVWKKWTTLNSLQLHGLQLRIATRGAEQLVEGGRMVYSTCSLNPIEDEAVIASLLEKSEGALELADVSSELPGLKWMPGLTQWKVMTRDGQWFPAWDDVPQGRHTQIRPTMFPPKDPESLQAMHLERCLRILPHHQNTGGFFVAVLVKKSPMPWNRRPPKPQGEPADRRGPVQPSPEDPTAQSPPDPAVLGSKPDAVMSDAEAVERAEGLENDGSKRDGVCGPPPSKKMKLFGFKEDPFVFIPEDDPLFPPIQKFYALDPSFPKMNLLTRTTEGKKRQLYMVSKELRNVLLNNSERMKVINTGIKVWCRNNSGEEFDCAFRLAQEGIYTLYPFINSRIITVSIEDVKILLTQENPFFRKLSSETYNQAKDMAKGSVVLKYEPDPTKPDTLQCPIVLCGWRGKASIRTFVPKNERLHYLRMMGLEVLAEKKKKEGAVATNENAASPGAPGDEVGAEQEAEQPASLELPMAGDPASDPAEVPMGSDPAEVPTGSDPARDPAEVPTGMTWWRLAHPGEQAAGASPKARPASDLCAAC
;
A
#
# COMPACT_ATOMS: atom_id res chain seq x y z
N MET A 1 58.35 -18.97 -17.67
CA MET A 1 59.24 -17.78 -17.89
C MET A 1 58.31 -16.61 -18.04
N GLY A 2 58.30 -15.63 -17.25
CA GLY A 2 59.08 -14.76 -16.52
C GLY A 2 58.26 -13.89 -15.59
N ARG A 3 58.75 -13.79 -14.43
CA ARG A 3 58.41 -12.87 -13.32
C ARG A 3 58.70 -11.41 -13.66
N ARG A 4 57.92 -10.50 -13.03
CA ARG A 4 58.33 -9.21 -12.42
C ARG A 4 57.05 -8.46 -12.04
N SER A 5 56.88 -7.81 -10.93
CA SER A 5 57.51 -7.41 -9.66
C SER A 5 56.78 -6.15 -9.17
N ARG A 6 56.44 -6.20 -7.93
CA ARG A 6 56.03 -5.19 -6.92
C ARG A 6 56.25 -3.69 -7.26
N GLY A 7 55.27 -2.90 -6.90
CA GLY A 7 55.40 -1.46 -6.61
C GLY A 7 54.52 -1.07 -5.43
N ARG A 8 55.10 -0.92 -4.24
CA ARG A 8 54.53 -0.31 -3.03
C ARG A 8 54.41 1.20 -3.23
N ARG A 9 53.30 1.80 -2.79
CA ARG A 9 53.22 3.23 -2.45
C ARG A 9 52.73 3.40 -1.03
N LEU A 10 53.48 4.21 -0.28
CA LEU A 10 53.35 4.61 1.11
C LEU A 10 52.30 5.72 1.28
N PRO A 11 51.74 5.95 2.49
CA PRO A 11 50.69 6.91 2.75
C PRO A 11 51.23 8.32 3.02
N GLN A 12 50.45 9.32 2.58
CA GLN A 12 50.72 10.74 2.88
C GLN A 12 50.12 11.13 4.22
N GLN A 13 50.92 11.86 4.98
CA GLN A 13 50.68 12.45 6.29
C GLN A 13 49.65 13.60 6.21
N GLN A 14 48.72 13.62 7.17
CA GLN A 14 47.91 14.78 7.49
C GLN A 14 48.67 15.68 8.48
N GLN A 15 48.80 16.97 8.14
CA GLN A 15 49.30 18.02 8.99
C GLN A 15 48.30 18.39 10.07
N GLN A 16 48.70 18.30 11.33
CA GLN A 16 48.04 18.87 12.50
C GLN A 16 48.44 20.33 12.65
N GLN A 17 47.50 21.25 12.77
CA GLN A 17 47.72 22.60 13.29
C GLN A 17 47.49 22.58 14.78
N GLN A 18 48.56 23.02 15.49
CA GLN A 18 48.67 23.18 16.95
C GLN A 18 47.94 24.42 17.44
N ARG A 19 47.28 24.31 18.58
CA ARG A 19 46.98 25.46 19.49
C ARG A 19 47.78 25.33 20.77
N PRO A 20 48.24 26.44 21.38
CA PRO A 20 49.17 26.44 22.51
C PRO A 20 48.47 26.20 23.85
N GLY A 21 49.21 25.56 24.72
CA GLY A 21 48.81 25.15 26.04
C GLY A 21 48.95 26.19 27.14
N SER A 22 48.43 25.89 28.31
CA SER A 22 48.84 26.38 29.59
C SER A 22 48.80 25.29 30.64
N ALA A 23 49.79 25.31 31.51
CA ALA A 23 50.34 24.27 32.37
C ALA A 23 49.58 23.98 33.67
N GLU A 24 49.90 22.77 34.18
CA GLU A 24 50.20 22.38 35.58
C GLU A 24 49.05 22.30 36.59
N ASP A 25 48.76 21.20 37.20
CA ASP A 25 49.48 20.51 38.26
C ASP A 25 48.87 19.14 38.57
N GLY A 26 49.70 18.25 39.12
CA GLY A 26 49.50 16.85 39.34
C GLY A 26 48.72 16.46 40.59
N ALA A 27 48.35 15.17 40.62
CA ALA A 27 48.55 14.25 41.74
C ALA A 27 47.83 12.91 41.48
N GLU A 28 48.47 11.84 41.92
CA GLU A 28 48.18 10.41 41.86
C GLU A 28 46.83 9.96 42.38
N GLY A 29 46.31 8.86 41.83
CA GLY A 29 45.22 8.08 42.48
C GLY A 29 44.54 7.05 41.59
N GLY A 30 44.89 5.81 41.80
CA GLY A 30 44.32 4.51 41.47
C GLY A 30 43.01 4.39 40.71
N GLY A 31 43.10 3.72 39.56
CA GLY A 31 42.00 3.49 38.64
C GLY A 31 40.93 2.52 39.09
N LYS A 32 39.69 2.91 38.88
CA LYS A 32 38.56 2.06 38.61
C LYS A 32 38.06 2.40 37.20
N ARG A 33 38.00 1.40 36.33
CA ARG A 33 37.33 1.52 35.03
C ARG A 33 35.86 1.80 35.30
N ASN A 34 35.42 3.01 35.10
CA ASN A 34 34.01 3.34 35.01
C ASN A 34 33.53 2.97 33.60
N GLU A 35 32.60 2.04 33.54
CA GLU A 35 31.70 1.86 32.41
C GLU A 35 30.77 3.08 32.37
N THR A 36 31.20 4.12 31.68
CA THR A 36 30.30 5.23 31.32
C THR A 36 29.44 4.76 30.14
N GLY A 37 28.23 4.27 30.46
CA GLY A 37 27.18 4.17 29.49
C GLY A 37 26.93 5.54 28.83
N TRP A 38 26.62 5.55 27.58
CA TRP A 38 26.23 6.74 26.80
C TRP A 38 25.01 7.39 27.47
N GLU A 39 25.19 8.33 28.37
CA GLU A 39 24.20 9.26 28.86
C GLU A 39 24.14 10.48 27.93
N GLY A 40 23.70 10.23 26.70
CA GLY A 40 23.41 11.28 25.74
C GLY A 40 22.07 10.99 25.08
N GLY A 41 21.00 11.23 25.83
CA GLY A 41 19.65 11.28 25.23
C GLY A 41 19.67 12.31 24.09
N TYR A 42 19.05 11.94 22.93
CA TYR A 42 18.86 12.93 21.86
C TYR A 42 18.14 14.14 22.44
N PRO A 43 18.58 15.38 22.11
CA PRO A 43 17.90 16.58 22.60
C PRO A 43 16.44 16.55 22.20
N GLU A 44 15.56 16.81 23.16
CA GLU A 44 14.12 16.87 22.93
C GLU A 44 13.82 17.87 21.82
N ILE A 45 13.07 17.43 20.81
CA ILE A 45 12.68 18.29 19.70
C ILE A 45 11.57 19.21 20.20
N VAL A 46 11.86 20.50 20.23
CA VAL A 46 10.88 21.54 20.52
C VAL A 46 9.81 21.49 19.42
N LYS A 47 8.55 21.28 19.81
CA LYS A 47 7.40 21.21 18.91
C LYS A 47 6.83 22.62 18.63
N GLU A 48 7.67 23.47 18.06
CA GLU A 48 7.36 24.83 17.68
C GLU A 48 7.94 25.16 16.31
N ASN A 49 7.18 25.88 15.48
CA ASN A 49 7.64 26.43 14.22
C ASN A 49 6.87 27.72 13.92
N LYS A 50 7.48 28.86 14.20
CA LYS A 50 6.86 30.19 14.04
C LYS A 50 6.47 30.50 12.60
N LEU A 51 7.21 29.97 11.62
CA LEU A 51 6.88 30.11 10.20
C LEU A 51 5.62 29.32 9.84
N PHE A 52 5.45 28.12 10.38
CA PHE A 52 4.25 27.30 10.24
C PHE A 52 3.03 27.99 10.86
N GLU A 53 3.15 28.45 12.10
CA GLU A 53 2.10 29.15 12.81
C GLU A 53 1.65 30.40 12.03
N HIS A 54 2.57 31.26 11.64
CA HIS A 54 2.29 32.47 10.85
C HIS A 54 1.60 32.13 9.50
N TYR A 55 2.12 31.08 8.81
CA TYR A 55 1.62 30.70 7.49
C TYR A 55 0.14 30.27 7.55
N TYR A 56 -0.17 29.36 8.46
CA TYR A 56 -1.51 28.80 8.54
C TYR A 56 -2.55 29.71 9.22
N GLN A 57 -2.10 30.59 10.12
CA GLN A 57 -2.98 31.66 10.66
C GLN A 57 -3.37 32.65 9.57
N GLU A 58 -2.42 33.07 8.74
CA GLU A 58 -2.70 34.01 7.64
C GLU A 58 -3.60 33.41 6.56
N LEU A 59 -3.49 32.09 6.30
CA LEU A 59 -4.34 31.39 5.37
C LEU A 59 -5.72 30.99 5.94
N LYS A 60 -5.91 31.15 7.25
CA LYS A 60 -7.17 30.84 7.94
C LYS A 60 -7.72 29.45 7.64
N ILE A 61 -6.84 28.44 7.62
CA ILE A 61 -7.26 27.04 7.35
C ILE A 61 -8.01 26.40 8.52
N VAL A 62 -7.86 26.95 9.72
CA VAL A 62 -8.52 26.50 10.94
C VAL A 62 -9.67 27.46 11.24
N PRO A 63 -10.86 26.98 11.63
CA PRO A 63 -11.97 27.84 12.02
C PRO A 63 -11.59 28.83 13.13
N GLU A 64 -12.28 29.95 13.14
CA GLU A 64 -12.06 30.98 14.15
C GLU A 64 -12.34 30.44 15.56
N GLY A 65 -11.39 30.66 16.47
CA GLY A 65 -11.47 30.19 17.86
C GLY A 65 -10.93 28.78 18.09
N GLU A 66 -10.57 27.99 17.03
CA GLU A 66 -10.08 26.61 17.17
C GLU A 66 -8.54 26.50 17.06
N TRP A 67 -7.83 27.62 16.85
CA TRP A 67 -6.38 27.60 16.60
C TRP A 67 -5.57 26.94 17.73
N GLU A 68 -5.86 27.26 18.97
CA GLU A 68 -5.13 26.70 20.12
C GLU A 68 -5.36 25.18 20.23
N GLN A 69 -6.59 24.72 20.04
CA GLN A 69 -6.93 23.29 20.03
C GLN A 69 -6.22 22.55 18.89
N PHE A 70 -6.13 23.19 17.71
CA PHE A 70 -5.39 22.65 16.58
C PHE A 70 -3.90 22.51 16.90
N MET A 71 -3.26 23.53 17.46
CA MET A 71 -1.85 23.51 17.83
C MET A 71 -1.55 22.51 18.96
N GLU A 72 -2.43 22.40 19.95
CA GLU A 72 -2.34 21.42 21.02
C GLU A 72 -2.41 20.00 20.46
N ALA A 73 -3.41 19.72 19.64
CA ALA A 73 -3.54 18.42 18.98
C ALA A 73 -2.30 18.04 18.14
N LEU A 74 -1.68 19.02 17.44
CA LEU A 74 -0.45 18.75 16.70
C LEU A 74 0.75 18.41 17.59
N ARG A 75 0.80 18.90 18.82
CA ARG A 75 1.86 18.61 19.80
C ARG A 75 1.68 17.25 20.48
N GLU A 76 0.44 16.76 20.56
CA GLU A 76 0.15 15.45 21.13
C GLU A 76 0.61 14.28 20.23
N PRO A 77 0.96 13.15 20.83
CA PRO A 77 1.24 11.93 20.05
C PRO A 77 0.01 11.47 19.25
N LEU A 78 0.25 10.95 18.05
CA LEU A 78 -0.82 10.38 17.25
C LEU A 78 -1.30 9.05 17.87
N PRO A 79 -2.62 8.81 18.01
CA PRO A 79 -3.15 7.53 18.44
C PRO A 79 -2.71 6.39 17.52
N ALA A 80 -2.50 5.21 18.07
CA ALA A 80 -2.32 4.02 17.28
C ALA A 80 -3.67 3.57 16.70
N THR A 81 -3.71 3.32 15.40
CA THR A 81 -4.94 2.89 14.72
C THR A 81 -4.73 1.52 14.10
N LEU A 82 -5.74 0.68 14.24
CA LEU A 82 -5.80 -0.65 13.67
C LEU A 82 -7.06 -0.80 12.81
N ARG A 83 -6.93 -1.61 11.75
CA ARG A 83 -8.03 -1.93 10.85
C ARG A 83 -8.05 -3.44 10.60
N ILE A 84 -9.20 -4.07 10.84
CA ILE A 84 -9.42 -5.48 10.55
C ILE A 84 -9.59 -5.64 9.03
N THR A 85 -8.96 -6.65 8.46
CA THR A 85 -9.07 -6.97 7.03
C THR A 85 -10.45 -7.54 6.73
N GLY A 86 -11.31 -6.74 6.10
CA GLY A 86 -12.75 -6.99 6.02
C GLY A 86 -13.17 -8.16 5.12
N TYR A 87 -12.39 -8.45 4.07
CA TYR A 87 -12.78 -9.51 3.11
C TYR A 87 -12.50 -10.93 3.60
N LYS A 88 -11.66 -11.14 4.60
CA LYS A 88 -11.37 -12.48 5.12
C LYS A 88 -12.55 -13.02 5.93
N SER A 89 -12.89 -14.29 5.76
CA SER A 89 -13.97 -14.98 6.51
C SER A 89 -13.83 -14.85 8.03
N HIS A 90 -12.61 -14.59 8.49
CA HIS A 90 -12.28 -14.45 9.90
C HIS A 90 -12.52 -13.05 10.48
N ALA A 91 -12.89 -12.04 9.67
CA ALA A 91 -13.00 -10.65 10.12
C ALA A 91 -14.00 -10.48 11.29
N LYS A 92 -15.15 -11.13 11.20
CA LYS A 92 -16.18 -11.09 12.26
C LYS A 92 -15.70 -11.78 13.54
N GLU A 93 -15.00 -12.88 13.43
CA GLU A 93 -14.42 -13.61 14.56
C GLU A 93 -13.30 -12.80 15.24
N ILE A 94 -12.48 -12.11 14.46
CA ILE A 94 -11.44 -11.22 14.99
C ILE A 94 -12.09 -10.05 15.73
N LEU A 95 -13.12 -9.43 15.17
CA LEU A 95 -13.86 -8.35 15.80
C LEU A 95 -14.52 -8.82 17.11
N HIS A 96 -15.15 -10.01 17.08
CA HIS A 96 -15.73 -10.63 18.27
C HIS A 96 -14.67 -10.89 19.36
N CYS A 97 -13.53 -11.45 18.97
CA CYS A 97 -12.40 -11.70 19.87
C CYS A 97 -11.84 -10.40 20.48
N LEU A 98 -11.68 -9.34 19.67
CA LEU A 98 -11.24 -8.03 20.14
C LEU A 98 -12.20 -7.46 21.19
N LYS A 99 -13.51 -7.40 20.87
CA LYS A 99 -14.52 -6.80 21.75
C LYS A 99 -14.73 -7.60 23.03
N ASN A 100 -14.92 -8.93 22.91
CA ASN A 100 -15.40 -9.76 24.03
C ASN A 100 -14.28 -10.33 24.90
N LYS A 101 -13.03 -10.29 24.44
CA LYS A 101 -11.88 -10.76 25.21
C LYS A 101 -10.92 -9.62 25.53
N TYR A 102 -10.21 -9.10 24.52
CA TYR A 102 -9.12 -8.17 24.75
C TYR A 102 -9.59 -6.83 25.30
N PHE A 103 -10.66 -6.25 24.77
CA PHE A 103 -11.16 -4.95 25.25
C PHE A 103 -11.79 -5.06 26.63
N LYS A 104 -12.53 -6.15 26.91
CA LYS A 104 -13.04 -6.42 28.25
C LYS A 104 -11.94 -6.59 29.28
N GLU A 105 -10.84 -7.26 28.94
CA GLU A 105 -9.67 -7.38 29.83
C GLU A 105 -9.01 -6.02 30.13
N LEU A 106 -9.28 -4.98 29.33
CA LEU A 106 -8.75 -3.63 29.50
C LEU A 106 -9.69 -2.68 30.26
N GLU A 107 -11.00 -2.97 30.33
CA GLU A 107 -12.01 -2.09 30.93
C GLU A 107 -11.72 -1.74 32.40
N ASP A 108 -11.20 -2.70 33.15
CA ASP A 108 -10.91 -2.56 34.59
C ASP A 108 -9.40 -2.51 34.89
N LEU A 109 -8.58 -2.34 33.85
CA LEU A 109 -7.14 -2.34 34.00
C LEU A 109 -6.63 -0.95 34.40
N GLU A 110 -5.88 -0.89 35.51
CA GLU A 110 -5.13 0.29 35.91
C GLU A 110 -3.62 0.06 35.73
N VAL A 111 -2.93 1.06 35.23
CA VAL A 111 -1.49 1.08 35.07
C VAL A 111 -0.97 2.39 35.63
N ASP A 112 -0.03 2.32 36.59
CA ASP A 112 0.53 3.48 37.28
C ASP A 112 -0.53 4.37 37.95
N GLY A 113 -1.60 3.77 38.48
CA GLY A 113 -2.72 4.48 39.11
C GLY A 113 -3.66 5.22 38.16
N GLN A 114 -3.53 4.99 36.87
CA GLN A 114 -4.42 5.52 35.81
C GLN A 114 -5.20 4.39 35.16
N LYS A 115 -6.49 4.60 34.94
CA LYS A 115 -7.34 3.66 34.20
C LYS A 115 -6.92 3.63 32.75
N VAL A 116 -6.74 2.43 32.21
CA VAL A 116 -6.41 2.23 30.79
C VAL A 116 -7.61 2.59 29.92
N GLU A 117 -7.40 3.43 28.91
CA GLU A 117 -8.43 3.78 27.96
C GLU A 117 -8.63 2.63 26.95
N VAL A 118 -9.88 2.15 26.87
CA VAL A 118 -10.24 1.08 25.94
C VAL A 118 -10.25 1.61 24.51
N PRO A 119 -9.76 0.83 23.50
CA PRO A 119 -9.85 1.25 22.11
C PRO A 119 -11.27 1.60 21.68
N GLN A 120 -11.41 2.66 20.88
CA GLN A 120 -12.68 3.17 20.39
C GLN A 120 -12.83 2.94 18.88
N PRO A 121 -14.03 2.61 18.35
CA PRO A 121 -14.24 2.48 16.93
C PRO A 121 -14.18 3.84 16.24
N LEU A 122 -13.68 3.85 14.99
CA LEU A 122 -13.82 5.01 14.11
C LEU A 122 -15.25 5.06 13.59
N SER A 123 -16.04 6.05 14.04
CA SER A 123 -17.48 6.16 13.76
C SER A 123 -17.84 6.22 12.27
N TRP A 124 -16.92 6.68 11.45
CA TRP A 124 -17.10 6.82 9.99
C TRP A 124 -16.56 5.62 9.20
N TYR A 125 -15.88 4.67 9.85
CA TYR A 125 -15.38 3.48 9.17
C TYR A 125 -16.44 2.37 9.15
N PRO A 126 -16.70 1.72 7.99
CA PRO A 126 -17.77 0.72 7.87
C PRO A 126 -17.60 -0.48 8.81
N GLU A 127 -18.72 -1.05 9.27
CA GLU A 127 -18.81 -2.32 10.00
C GLU A 127 -17.97 -2.39 11.27
N GLU A 128 -17.61 -1.26 11.87
CA GLU A 128 -16.72 -1.19 13.06
C GLU A 128 -15.38 -1.91 12.87
N LEU A 129 -14.89 -2.02 11.64
CA LEU A 129 -13.63 -2.73 11.36
C LEU A 129 -12.38 -1.88 11.62
N ALA A 130 -12.50 -0.60 12.00
CA ALA A 130 -11.37 0.25 12.34
C ALA A 130 -11.51 0.86 13.75
N TRP A 131 -10.42 0.83 14.49
CA TRP A 131 -10.34 1.22 15.89
C TRP A 131 -9.12 2.07 16.18
N HIS A 132 -9.22 3.04 17.08
CA HIS A 132 -8.09 3.82 17.56
C HIS A 132 -7.86 3.61 19.06
N THR A 133 -6.62 3.80 19.51
CA THR A 133 -6.22 3.64 20.90
C THR A 133 -5.05 4.56 21.23
N ASN A 134 -5.08 5.13 22.44
CA ASN A 134 -4.00 5.95 23.00
C ASN A 134 -2.91 5.11 23.69
N LEU A 135 -3.01 3.77 23.64
CA LEU A 135 -2.05 2.85 24.26
C LEU A 135 -0.67 2.98 23.63
N SER A 136 0.25 3.63 24.29
CA SER A 136 1.63 3.74 23.88
C SER A 136 2.37 2.39 23.98
N ARG A 137 3.48 2.22 23.20
CA ARG A 137 4.32 1.01 23.32
C ARG A 137 4.88 0.79 24.73
N LYS A 138 5.09 1.86 25.49
CA LYS A 138 5.55 1.79 26.88
C LYS A 138 4.48 1.18 27.76
N ILE A 139 3.25 1.67 27.65
CA ILE A 139 2.09 1.16 28.39
C ILE A 139 1.84 -0.31 28.05
N LEU A 140 1.87 -0.67 26.75
CA LEU A 140 1.66 -2.06 26.29
C LEU A 140 2.62 -3.11 26.88
N ARG A 141 3.70 -2.71 27.53
CA ARG A 141 4.69 -3.61 28.17
C ARG A 141 4.60 -3.63 29.69
N LYS A 142 3.72 -2.82 30.29
CA LYS A 142 3.63 -2.66 31.75
C LYS A 142 2.77 -3.69 32.45
N SER A 143 1.85 -4.35 31.74
CA SER A 143 1.03 -5.40 32.32
C SER A 143 0.99 -6.65 31.44
N PRO A 144 0.76 -7.86 32.04
CA PRO A 144 0.62 -9.10 31.27
C PRO A 144 -0.55 -9.09 30.29
N GLN A 145 -1.66 -8.44 30.62
CA GLN A 145 -2.84 -8.31 29.77
C GLN A 145 -2.52 -7.46 28.53
N LEU A 146 -1.86 -6.33 28.71
CA LEU A 146 -1.42 -5.45 27.62
C LEU A 146 -0.35 -6.13 26.76
N GLU A 147 0.56 -6.94 27.34
CA GLU A 147 1.53 -7.72 26.58
C GLU A 147 0.84 -8.78 25.71
N LYS A 148 -0.19 -9.46 26.23
CA LYS A 148 -1.01 -10.40 25.45
C LYS A 148 -1.70 -9.70 24.27
N PHE A 149 -2.33 -8.56 24.53
CA PHE A 149 -2.97 -7.75 23.49
C PHE A 149 -1.95 -7.29 22.43
N HIS A 150 -0.78 -6.83 22.86
CA HIS A 150 0.28 -6.44 21.93
C HIS A 150 0.75 -7.61 21.06
N GLN A 151 0.98 -8.80 21.66
CA GLN A 151 1.37 -10.00 20.90
C GLN A 151 0.29 -10.44 19.91
N PHE A 152 -0.98 -10.34 20.30
CA PHE A 152 -2.11 -10.53 19.39
C PHE A 152 -2.02 -9.59 18.19
N LEU A 153 -1.92 -8.28 18.42
CA LEU A 153 -1.84 -7.29 17.35
C LEU A 153 -0.64 -7.53 16.41
N VAL A 154 0.51 -7.93 16.96
CA VAL A 154 1.70 -8.24 16.14
C VAL A 154 1.43 -9.44 15.23
N SER A 155 0.95 -10.55 15.77
CA SER A 155 0.72 -11.77 14.97
C SER A 155 -0.39 -11.60 13.94
N GLU A 156 -1.48 -10.90 14.28
CA GLU A 156 -2.56 -10.62 13.32
C GLU A 156 -2.13 -9.64 12.22
N THR A 157 -1.24 -8.71 12.53
CA THR A 157 -0.62 -7.83 11.52
C THR A 157 0.26 -8.64 10.56
N GLU A 158 1.07 -9.55 11.07
CA GLU A 158 1.93 -10.40 10.24
C GLU A 158 1.14 -11.40 9.38
N SER A 159 -0.01 -11.87 9.87
CA SER A 159 -0.92 -12.75 9.12
C SER A 159 -1.79 -11.98 8.10
N GLY A 160 -1.75 -10.64 8.10
CA GLY A 160 -2.56 -9.81 7.22
C GLY A 160 -4.05 -9.75 7.62
N ASN A 161 -4.38 -10.13 8.84
CA ASN A 161 -5.75 -10.06 9.37
C ASN A 161 -6.07 -8.69 9.98
N ILE A 162 -5.02 -7.98 10.43
CA ILE A 162 -5.10 -6.60 10.93
C ILE A 162 -4.06 -5.76 10.20
N SER A 163 -4.43 -4.58 9.76
CA SER A 163 -3.54 -3.55 9.24
C SER A 163 -3.36 -2.45 10.28
N ARG A 164 -2.11 -2.03 10.51
CA ARG A 164 -1.81 -0.82 11.28
C ARG A 164 -1.68 0.33 10.30
N GLN A 165 -2.68 1.18 10.27
CA GLN A 165 -2.82 2.25 9.29
C GLN A 165 -3.35 3.48 10.00
N GLU A 166 -2.81 4.66 9.70
CA GLU A 166 -3.34 5.91 10.23
C GLU A 166 -4.77 6.13 9.77
N ALA A 167 -5.63 6.66 10.65
CA ALA A 167 -7.06 6.84 10.39
C ALA A 167 -7.32 7.59 9.07
N VAL A 168 -6.73 8.78 8.90
CA VAL A 168 -6.93 9.60 7.69
C VAL A 168 -6.47 8.92 6.40
N SER A 169 -5.49 8.02 6.47
CA SER A 169 -5.03 7.30 5.29
C SER A 169 -6.00 6.19 4.83
N MET A 170 -7.03 5.88 5.64
CA MET A 170 -8.09 4.94 5.28
C MET A 170 -9.19 5.59 4.42
N ILE A 171 -9.28 6.93 4.40
CA ILE A 171 -10.34 7.70 3.73
C ILE A 171 -10.27 7.57 2.19
N PRO A 172 -9.11 7.78 1.52
CA PRO A 172 -9.06 7.77 0.05
C PRO A 172 -9.54 6.48 -0.61
N PRO A 173 -9.16 5.27 -0.14
CA PRO A 173 -9.70 4.03 -0.71
C PRO A 173 -11.20 3.87 -0.54
N LEU A 174 -11.77 4.30 0.60
CA LEU A 174 -13.23 4.27 0.81
C LEU A 174 -13.94 5.18 -0.19
N LEU A 175 -13.47 6.42 -0.34
CA LEU A 175 -14.02 7.39 -1.28
C LEU A 175 -13.75 7.01 -2.74
N LEU A 176 -12.76 6.17 -3.03
CA LEU A 176 -12.55 5.63 -4.37
C LEU A 176 -13.66 4.67 -4.80
N ASN A 177 -14.34 4.05 -3.85
CA ASN A 177 -15.47 3.16 -4.05
C ASN A 177 -15.17 2.05 -5.09
N ALA A 178 -14.12 1.29 -4.82
CA ALA A 178 -13.68 0.21 -5.69
C ALA A 178 -14.66 -0.97 -5.63
N GLN A 179 -14.90 -1.61 -6.78
CA GLN A 179 -15.77 -2.78 -6.93
C GLN A 179 -14.96 -3.99 -7.46
N PRO A 180 -15.42 -5.24 -7.26
CA PRO A 180 -14.67 -6.45 -7.65
C PRO A 180 -14.27 -6.53 -9.12
N HIS A 181 -14.97 -5.85 -10.03
CA HIS A 181 -14.69 -5.84 -11.47
C HIS A 181 -13.81 -4.67 -11.94
N HIS A 182 -13.47 -3.72 -11.06
CA HIS A 182 -12.74 -2.51 -11.43
C HIS A 182 -11.25 -2.78 -11.70
N LYS A 183 -10.74 -2.16 -12.74
CA LYS A 183 -9.31 -2.02 -13.04
C LYS A 183 -8.78 -0.81 -12.28
N ILE A 184 -7.90 -1.03 -11.32
CA ILE A 184 -7.46 -0.01 -10.37
C ILE A 184 -5.98 0.29 -10.55
N LEU A 185 -5.63 1.57 -10.54
CA LEU A 185 -4.25 2.06 -10.50
C LEU A 185 -4.00 2.83 -9.20
N ASP A 186 -3.01 2.41 -8.42
CA ASP A 186 -2.46 3.15 -7.28
C ASP A 186 -1.11 3.74 -7.71
N MET A 187 -1.05 5.07 -7.92
CA MET A 187 0.06 5.73 -8.61
C MET A 187 1.32 5.91 -7.75
N CYS A 188 1.17 6.05 -6.42
CA CYS A 188 2.27 6.27 -5.47
C CYS A 188 2.07 5.38 -4.24
N ALA A 189 2.04 4.07 -4.48
CA ALA A 189 1.44 3.07 -3.60
C ALA A 189 2.19 2.77 -2.30
N ALA A 190 3.53 2.90 -2.29
CA ALA A 190 4.31 2.46 -1.14
C ALA A 190 4.13 3.37 0.10
N PRO A 191 4.03 2.78 1.30
CA PRO A 191 4.38 1.41 1.69
C PRO A 191 3.30 0.35 1.46
N GLY A 192 2.07 0.70 1.02
CA GLY A 192 1.05 -0.27 0.60
C GLY A 192 -0.22 -0.32 1.45
N SER A 193 -0.39 0.54 2.45
CA SER A 193 -1.57 0.50 3.33
C SER A 193 -2.88 0.79 2.59
N LYS A 194 -2.88 1.76 1.67
CA LYS A 194 -4.04 2.07 0.82
C LYS A 194 -4.25 0.99 -0.24
N THR A 195 -3.15 0.50 -0.85
CA THR A 195 -3.17 -0.61 -1.82
C THR A 195 -3.81 -1.87 -1.22
N THR A 196 -3.47 -2.25 0.03
CA THR A 196 -4.08 -3.41 0.69
C THR A 196 -5.57 -3.23 0.87
N GLN A 197 -6.03 -2.04 1.22
CA GLN A 197 -7.45 -1.73 1.33
C GLN A 197 -8.17 -1.84 -0.03
N LEU A 198 -7.55 -1.43 -1.14
CA LEU A 198 -8.10 -1.62 -2.49
C LEU A 198 -8.18 -3.11 -2.87
N ILE A 199 -7.17 -3.91 -2.50
CA ILE A 199 -7.20 -5.36 -2.71
C ILE A 199 -8.38 -5.99 -1.94
N GLU A 200 -8.63 -5.56 -0.71
CA GLU A 200 -9.76 -6.05 0.10
C GLU A 200 -11.10 -5.76 -0.58
N MET A 201 -11.28 -4.58 -1.16
CA MET A 201 -12.49 -4.21 -1.88
C MET A 201 -12.71 -5.07 -3.14
N LEU A 202 -11.63 -5.44 -3.86
CA LEU A 202 -11.73 -6.38 -4.99
C LEU A 202 -12.23 -7.76 -4.56
N HIS A 203 -11.87 -8.20 -3.36
CA HIS A 203 -12.23 -9.50 -2.81
C HIS A 203 -13.44 -9.45 -1.86
N ALA A 204 -14.35 -8.48 -2.04
CA ALA A 204 -15.55 -8.34 -1.22
C ALA A 204 -16.39 -9.63 -1.22
N ASP A 205 -16.45 -10.36 -2.33
CA ASP A 205 -17.02 -11.70 -2.41
C ASP A 205 -15.90 -12.76 -2.35
N MET A 206 -15.77 -13.40 -1.19
CA MET A 206 -14.77 -14.46 -0.95
C MET A 206 -15.06 -15.77 -1.68
N THR A 207 -16.24 -15.97 -2.19
CA THR A 207 -16.59 -17.19 -2.95
C THR A 207 -16.00 -17.17 -4.36
N VAL A 208 -15.56 -15.98 -4.83
CA VAL A 208 -14.94 -15.77 -6.13
C VAL A 208 -13.41 -15.79 -6.00
N PRO A 209 -12.71 -16.87 -6.39
CA PRO A 209 -11.26 -16.99 -6.29
C PRO A 209 -10.50 -15.96 -7.13
N PHE A 210 -11.08 -15.55 -8.24
CA PHE A 210 -10.52 -14.60 -9.21
C PHE A 210 -11.54 -13.52 -9.55
N PRO A 211 -11.59 -12.40 -8.80
CA PRO A 211 -12.34 -11.23 -9.23
C PRO A 211 -11.87 -10.76 -10.61
N GLU A 212 -12.77 -10.18 -11.40
CA GLU A 212 -12.45 -9.66 -12.73
C GLU A 212 -11.55 -8.42 -12.67
N GLY A 213 -11.63 -7.67 -11.57
CA GLY A 213 -10.79 -6.52 -11.33
C GLY A 213 -9.38 -6.87 -10.90
N PHE A 214 -8.51 -5.86 -10.90
CA PHE A 214 -7.13 -5.96 -10.43
C PHE A 214 -6.61 -4.60 -9.94
N VAL A 215 -5.52 -4.65 -9.15
CA VAL A 215 -4.75 -3.47 -8.74
C VAL A 215 -3.38 -3.50 -9.40
N ILE A 216 -3.01 -2.42 -10.10
CA ILE A 216 -1.63 -2.11 -10.43
C ILE A 216 -1.14 -1.07 -9.44
N ALA A 217 -0.15 -1.43 -8.64
CA ALA A 217 0.41 -0.59 -7.59
C ALA A 217 1.83 -0.15 -7.98
N ASN A 218 2.01 1.15 -8.15
CA ASN A 218 3.25 1.75 -8.62
C ASN A 218 3.95 2.55 -7.53
N ASP A 219 5.28 2.52 -7.50
CA ASP A 219 6.10 3.49 -6.76
C ASP A 219 7.42 3.72 -7.48
N VAL A 220 7.93 4.96 -7.43
CA VAL A 220 9.19 5.33 -8.07
C VAL A 220 10.41 4.78 -7.33
N ASP A 221 10.32 4.59 -6.02
CA ASP A 221 11.42 4.06 -5.21
C ASP A 221 11.41 2.53 -5.18
N ASN A 222 12.42 1.93 -5.77
CA ASN A 222 12.57 0.47 -5.84
C ASN A 222 12.59 -0.20 -4.44
N LYS A 223 13.25 0.41 -3.45
CA LYS A 223 13.28 -0.14 -2.08
C LYS A 223 11.90 -0.09 -1.43
N ARG A 224 11.17 1.00 -1.64
CA ARG A 224 9.78 1.13 -1.16
C ARG A 224 8.85 0.12 -1.85
N CYS A 225 9.08 -0.23 -3.12
CA CYS A 225 8.35 -1.30 -3.80
C CYS A 225 8.45 -2.65 -3.07
N TYR A 226 9.59 -3.00 -2.46
CA TYR A 226 9.70 -4.23 -1.67
C TYR A 226 8.86 -4.19 -0.38
N LEU A 227 8.75 -3.02 0.27
CA LEU A 227 7.85 -2.85 1.40
C LEU A 227 6.39 -3.03 0.97
N LEU A 228 6.03 -2.45 -0.17
CA LEU A 228 4.71 -2.61 -0.79
C LEU A 228 4.41 -4.09 -1.09
N VAL A 229 5.35 -4.82 -1.69
CA VAL A 229 5.22 -6.26 -1.94
C VAL A 229 5.01 -7.03 -0.63
N HIS A 230 5.78 -6.71 0.41
CA HIS A 230 5.65 -7.35 1.72
C HIS A 230 4.24 -7.14 2.33
N GLN A 231 3.70 -5.94 2.24
CA GLN A 231 2.33 -5.64 2.69
C GLN A 231 1.28 -6.38 1.85
N ALA A 232 1.36 -6.28 0.51
CA ALA A 232 0.39 -6.87 -0.40
C ALA A 232 0.33 -8.40 -0.31
N LYS A 233 1.48 -9.07 -0.11
CA LYS A 233 1.55 -10.54 0.02
C LYS A 233 0.78 -11.10 1.21
N ARG A 234 0.60 -10.31 2.27
CA ARG A 234 -0.19 -10.73 3.44
C ARG A 234 -1.67 -10.96 3.10
N LEU A 235 -2.14 -10.39 1.99
CA LEU A 235 -3.52 -10.54 1.54
C LEU A 235 -3.74 -11.74 0.61
N SER A 236 -2.67 -12.36 0.11
CA SER A 236 -2.76 -13.56 -0.73
C SER A 236 -3.68 -13.40 -1.95
N SER A 237 -3.59 -12.26 -2.65
CA SER A 237 -4.41 -11.96 -3.84
C SER A 237 -3.70 -12.29 -5.14
N PRO A 238 -4.35 -13.00 -6.09
CA PRO A 238 -3.84 -13.21 -7.45
C PRO A 238 -4.03 -11.99 -8.36
N CYS A 239 -4.73 -10.94 -7.88
CA CYS A 239 -5.17 -9.80 -8.67
C CYS A 239 -4.32 -8.53 -8.43
N ILE A 240 -3.08 -8.68 -7.97
CA ILE A 240 -2.14 -7.58 -7.70
C ILE A 240 -0.90 -7.65 -8.57
N MET A 241 -0.46 -6.49 -9.06
CA MET A 241 0.84 -6.31 -9.71
C MET A 241 1.53 -5.07 -9.15
N VAL A 242 2.77 -5.23 -8.68
CA VAL A 242 3.63 -4.13 -8.21
C VAL A 242 4.64 -3.77 -9.28
N VAL A 243 4.69 -2.49 -9.66
CA VAL A 243 5.55 -1.95 -10.70
C VAL A 243 6.38 -0.79 -10.18
N ASN A 244 7.50 -0.49 -10.87
CA ASN A 244 8.43 0.56 -10.46
C ASN A 244 8.66 1.56 -11.58
N HIS A 245 7.86 2.64 -11.61
CA HIS A 245 7.92 3.73 -12.57
C HIS A 245 7.73 5.09 -11.93
N ASP A 246 8.18 6.13 -12.59
CA ASP A 246 7.80 7.51 -12.27
C ASP A 246 6.32 7.71 -12.61
N ALA A 247 5.51 8.07 -11.61
CA ALA A 247 4.06 8.25 -11.76
C ALA A 247 3.71 9.40 -12.74
N ALA A 248 4.57 10.42 -12.85
CA ALA A 248 4.35 11.55 -13.77
C ALA A 248 4.44 11.17 -15.25
N CYS A 249 5.11 10.04 -15.57
CA CYS A 249 5.27 9.52 -16.95
C CYS A 249 4.99 8.02 -17.03
N LEU A 250 4.06 7.53 -16.23
CA LEU A 250 3.63 6.11 -16.24
C LEU A 250 3.20 5.70 -17.67
N PRO A 251 3.73 4.58 -18.22
CA PRO A 251 3.41 4.19 -19.59
C PRO A 251 1.92 3.85 -19.75
N ARG A 252 1.36 4.13 -20.92
CA ARG A 252 0.05 3.60 -21.32
C ARG A 252 0.20 2.11 -21.63
N LEU A 253 -0.53 1.29 -20.88
CA LEU A 253 -0.51 -0.15 -21.06
C LEU A 253 -1.53 -0.59 -22.10
N GLN A 254 -1.37 -1.83 -22.59
CA GLN A 254 -2.25 -2.43 -23.57
C GLN A 254 -2.89 -3.71 -23.02
N MET A 255 -4.09 -3.98 -23.46
CA MET A 255 -4.79 -5.26 -23.26
C MET A 255 -5.23 -5.79 -24.61
N ASP A 256 -5.29 -7.10 -24.75
CA ASP A 256 -5.98 -7.76 -25.85
C ASP A 256 -7.46 -7.86 -25.52
N VAL A 257 -8.29 -7.26 -26.37
CA VAL A 257 -9.75 -7.33 -26.30
C VAL A 257 -10.23 -7.96 -27.61
N ASN A 258 -10.64 -9.21 -27.56
CA ASN A 258 -11.14 -9.96 -28.73
C ASN A 258 -10.14 -10.00 -29.91
N GLY A 259 -8.85 -10.20 -29.61
CA GLY A 259 -7.79 -10.26 -30.62
C GLY A 259 -7.28 -8.90 -31.13
N ARG A 260 -7.73 -7.79 -30.51
CA ARG A 260 -7.26 -6.44 -30.81
C ARG A 260 -6.54 -5.86 -29.61
N LYS A 261 -5.38 -5.24 -29.85
CA LYS A 261 -4.65 -4.51 -28.81
C LYS A 261 -5.28 -3.14 -28.61
N GLU A 262 -5.82 -2.93 -27.40
CA GLU A 262 -6.43 -1.68 -26.98
C GLU A 262 -5.65 -1.08 -25.82
N VAL A 263 -5.73 0.25 -25.66
CA VAL A 263 -5.11 0.94 -24.53
C VAL A 263 -5.90 0.60 -23.28
N LEU A 264 -5.19 0.18 -22.22
CA LEU A 264 -5.77 -0.02 -20.90
C LEU A 264 -6.09 1.35 -20.28
N PHE A 265 -7.35 1.57 -19.96
CA PHE A 265 -7.81 2.63 -19.07
C PHE A 265 -8.31 2.02 -17.77
N TYR A 266 -8.22 2.80 -16.68
CA TYR A 266 -8.57 2.35 -15.34
C TYR A 266 -9.92 2.93 -14.92
N ASP A 267 -10.74 2.10 -14.25
CA ASP A 267 -12.03 2.52 -13.70
C ASP A 267 -11.86 3.38 -12.45
N ARG A 268 -10.79 3.10 -11.69
CA ARG A 268 -10.44 3.76 -10.43
C ARG A 268 -8.95 4.09 -10.38
N ILE A 269 -8.63 5.32 -9.99
CA ILE A 269 -7.24 5.76 -9.82
C ILE A 269 -7.04 6.41 -8.46
N LEU A 270 -6.09 5.91 -7.69
CA LEU A 270 -5.64 6.52 -6.45
C LEU A 270 -4.36 7.32 -6.70
N CYS A 271 -4.42 8.61 -6.40
CA CYS A 271 -3.34 9.58 -6.53
C CYS A 271 -2.92 10.11 -5.15
N ASP A 272 -2.37 9.25 -4.28
CA ASP A 272 -1.81 9.64 -2.99
C ASP A 272 -0.40 10.17 -3.21
N VAL A 273 -0.29 11.45 -3.58
CA VAL A 273 0.96 12.01 -4.13
C VAL A 273 2.01 12.31 -3.06
N PRO A 274 3.31 12.31 -3.40
CA PRO A 274 4.35 12.79 -2.50
C PRO A 274 4.11 14.27 -2.17
N CYS A 275 4.16 14.61 -0.88
CA CYS A 275 3.88 15.95 -0.36
C CYS A 275 4.87 16.37 0.75
N SER A 276 4.77 17.60 1.24
CA SER A 276 5.58 18.13 2.34
C SER A 276 5.35 17.38 3.66
N GLY A 277 4.16 16.80 3.84
CA GLY A 277 3.81 15.97 4.98
C GLY A 277 3.61 16.73 6.28
N ASP A 278 3.23 17.98 6.22
CA ASP A 278 3.02 18.83 7.41
C ASP A 278 1.81 18.42 8.25
N GLY A 279 0.82 17.76 7.67
CA GLY A 279 -0.23 17.09 8.42
C GLY A 279 0.25 15.90 9.27
N THR A 280 1.51 15.48 9.14
CA THR A 280 2.09 14.33 9.87
C THR A 280 2.93 14.71 11.09
N MET A 281 2.92 15.97 11.54
CA MET A 281 3.74 16.48 12.66
C MET A 281 3.60 15.67 13.95
N ARG A 282 2.42 15.09 14.22
CA ARG A 282 2.14 14.21 15.37
C ARG A 282 2.91 12.88 15.30
N LYS A 283 3.21 12.40 14.08
CA LYS A 283 3.89 11.13 13.79
C LYS A 283 5.36 11.33 13.46
N ASN A 284 5.66 12.36 12.67
CA ASN A 284 7.00 12.68 12.19
C ASN A 284 7.48 13.98 12.84
N ILE A 285 8.08 13.85 14.03
CA ILE A 285 8.52 15.00 14.86
C ILE A 285 9.55 15.87 14.13
N ASP A 286 10.34 15.30 13.23
CA ASP A 286 11.32 16.06 12.44
C ASP A 286 10.70 17.17 11.57
N VAL A 287 9.42 17.03 11.21
CA VAL A 287 8.71 18.03 10.41
C VAL A 287 8.66 19.38 11.14
N TRP A 288 8.53 19.41 12.48
CA TRP A 288 8.58 20.62 13.27
C TRP A 288 9.82 21.48 12.99
N LYS A 289 10.99 20.84 12.87
CA LYS A 289 12.26 21.52 12.59
C LYS A 289 12.47 21.85 11.12
N LYS A 290 11.98 20.98 10.22
CA LYS A 290 12.33 21.00 8.80
C LYS A 290 11.30 21.73 7.94
N TRP A 291 10.09 21.94 8.43
CA TRP A 291 9.01 22.53 7.67
C TRP A 291 9.32 23.96 7.22
N THR A 292 9.14 24.20 5.95
CA THR A 292 9.13 25.51 5.31
C THR A 292 8.24 25.45 4.07
N THR A 293 7.83 26.60 3.53
CA THR A 293 7.04 26.65 2.29
C THR A 293 7.79 26.18 1.05
N LEU A 294 9.12 26.02 1.11
CA LEU A 294 9.93 25.63 -0.03
C LEU A 294 9.55 24.24 -0.56
N ASN A 295 9.25 23.28 0.32
CA ASN A 295 8.91 21.91 -0.07
C ASN A 295 7.64 21.89 -0.91
N SER A 296 6.59 22.58 -0.49
CA SER A 296 5.32 22.68 -1.23
C SER A 296 5.50 23.35 -2.60
N LEU A 297 6.25 24.45 -2.67
CA LEU A 297 6.56 25.12 -3.92
C LEU A 297 7.32 24.21 -4.93
N GLN A 298 8.22 23.35 -4.42
CA GLN A 298 8.97 22.42 -5.27
C GLN A 298 8.12 21.22 -5.73
N LEU A 299 7.23 20.73 -4.86
CA LEU A 299 6.43 19.53 -5.13
C LEU A 299 5.20 19.80 -6.00
N HIS A 300 4.60 20.99 -5.94
CA HIS A 300 3.40 21.35 -6.68
C HIS A 300 3.42 20.92 -8.16
N GLY A 301 4.51 21.24 -8.87
CA GLY A 301 4.63 20.90 -10.28
C GLY A 301 4.74 19.39 -10.56
N LEU A 302 5.29 18.59 -9.64
CA LEU A 302 5.30 17.14 -9.72
C LEU A 302 3.90 16.58 -9.46
N GLN A 303 3.24 17.05 -8.41
CA GLN A 303 1.88 16.64 -8.03
C GLN A 303 0.89 16.89 -9.16
N LEU A 304 0.95 18.07 -9.79
CA LEU A 304 0.10 18.39 -10.93
C LEU A 304 0.36 17.48 -12.14
N ARG A 305 1.63 17.11 -12.42
CA ARG A 305 1.94 16.16 -13.50
C ARG A 305 1.43 14.75 -13.19
N ILE A 306 1.56 14.28 -11.95
CA ILE A 306 1.04 12.98 -11.52
C ILE A 306 -0.48 12.95 -11.66
N ALA A 307 -1.17 13.97 -11.15
CA ALA A 307 -2.63 14.06 -11.22
C ALA A 307 -3.13 14.15 -12.68
N THR A 308 -2.46 14.95 -13.53
CA THR A 308 -2.74 15.02 -14.97
C THR A 308 -2.56 13.65 -15.63
N ARG A 309 -1.48 12.93 -15.30
CA ARG A 309 -1.21 11.60 -15.85
C ARG A 309 -2.25 10.58 -15.40
N GLY A 310 -2.73 10.66 -14.17
CA GLY A 310 -3.87 9.87 -13.69
C GLY A 310 -5.12 10.14 -14.51
N ALA A 311 -5.51 11.40 -14.66
CA ALA A 311 -6.70 11.79 -15.42
C ALA A 311 -6.66 11.33 -16.89
N GLU A 312 -5.47 11.30 -17.52
CA GLU A 312 -5.27 10.77 -18.88
C GLU A 312 -5.59 9.28 -18.99
N GLN A 313 -5.31 8.51 -17.94
CA GLN A 313 -5.46 7.05 -17.92
C GLN A 313 -6.79 6.57 -17.33
N LEU A 314 -7.63 7.50 -16.85
CA LEU A 314 -8.95 7.21 -16.32
C LEU A 314 -9.96 7.00 -17.46
N VAL A 315 -10.88 6.03 -17.33
CA VAL A 315 -12.02 5.86 -18.24
C VAL A 315 -13.01 7.04 -18.12
N GLU A 316 -13.82 7.26 -19.11
CA GLU A 316 -15.01 8.13 -18.97
C GLU A 316 -15.99 7.50 -17.98
N GLY A 317 -16.53 8.29 -17.07
CA GLY A 317 -17.30 7.81 -15.91
C GLY A 317 -16.42 7.26 -14.76
N GLY A 318 -15.11 7.15 -14.97
CA GLY A 318 -14.17 6.69 -13.96
C GLY A 318 -13.96 7.70 -12.84
N ARG A 319 -13.49 7.21 -11.68
CA ARG A 319 -13.29 7.99 -10.46
C ARG A 319 -11.82 8.02 -10.05
N MET A 320 -11.28 9.20 -9.79
CA MET A 320 -9.92 9.41 -9.28
C MET A 320 -9.98 10.10 -7.93
N VAL A 321 -9.25 9.59 -6.96
CA VAL A 321 -9.04 10.25 -5.66
C VAL A 321 -7.63 10.79 -5.61
N TYR A 322 -7.52 12.12 -5.48
CA TYR A 322 -6.28 12.81 -5.17
C TYR A 322 -6.20 13.02 -3.66
N SER A 323 -5.07 12.70 -3.05
CA SER A 323 -4.88 12.89 -1.61
C SER A 323 -3.45 13.26 -1.25
N THR A 324 -3.31 14.00 -0.14
CA THR A 324 -2.02 14.36 0.46
C THR A 324 -2.12 14.30 1.98
N CYS A 325 -0.99 14.08 2.65
CA CYS A 325 -0.86 14.32 4.09
C CYS A 325 -0.30 15.73 4.36
N SER A 326 -0.61 16.69 3.50
CA SER A 326 -0.34 18.12 3.65
C SER A 326 -1.63 18.87 3.99
N LEU A 327 -1.48 20.04 4.62
CA LEU A 327 -2.55 21.02 4.83
C LEU A 327 -2.35 22.25 3.94
N ASN A 328 -1.32 22.23 3.08
CA ASN A 328 -0.87 23.37 2.30
C ASN A 328 -1.68 23.50 1.01
N PRO A 329 -2.43 24.62 0.80
CA PRO A 329 -3.27 24.78 -0.40
C PRO A 329 -2.48 24.75 -1.72
N ILE A 330 -1.16 24.99 -1.68
CA ILE A 330 -0.30 24.91 -2.86
C ILE A 330 -0.15 23.45 -3.35
N GLU A 331 -0.19 22.48 -2.43
CA GLU A 331 -0.13 21.05 -2.71
C GLU A 331 -1.52 20.43 -2.89
N ASP A 332 -2.56 21.15 -2.49
CA ASP A 332 -3.93 20.70 -2.36
C ASP A 332 -4.83 21.38 -3.42
N GLU A 333 -5.56 22.43 -3.06
CA GLU A 333 -6.52 23.10 -3.96
C GLU A 333 -5.87 23.70 -5.20
N ALA A 334 -4.66 24.23 -5.13
CA ALA A 334 -3.97 24.78 -6.29
C ALA A 334 -3.70 23.71 -7.37
N VAL A 335 -3.38 22.48 -6.96
CA VAL A 335 -3.21 21.35 -7.88
C VAL A 335 -4.54 20.97 -8.51
N ILE A 336 -5.60 20.90 -7.71
CA ILE A 336 -6.95 20.53 -8.17
C ILE A 336 -7.50 21.60 -9.11
N ALA A 337 -7.44 22.88 -8.74
CA ALA A 337 -7.89 23.99 -9.57
C ALA A 337 -7.17 23.99 -10.94
N SER A 338 -5.83 23.87 -10.93
CA SER A 338 -5.05 23.80 -12.16
C SER A 338 -5.36 22.57 -13.02
N LEU A 339 -5.70 21.43 -12.40
CA LEU A 339 -6.10 20.23 -13.13
C LEU A 339 -7.48 20.40 -13.77
N LEU A 340 -8.44 20.99 -13.04
CA LEU A 340 -9.79 21.28 -13.52
C LEU A 340 -9.74 22.29 -14.68
N GLU A 341 -9.00 23.39 -14.53
CA GLU A 341 -8.80 24.37 -15.58
C GLU A 341 -8.27 23.74 -16.87
N LYS A 342 -7.18 22.94 -16.77
CA LYS A 342 -6.61 22.22 -17.90
C LYS A 342 -7.55 21.19 -18.52
N SER A 343 -8.50 20.69 -17.76
CA SER A 343 -9.44 19.67 -18.23
C SER A 343 -10.52 20.22 -19.14
N GLU A 344 -10.75 21.54 -19.15
CA GLU A 344 -11.81 22.21 -19.92
C GLU A 344 -13.16 21.51 -19.76
N GLY A 345 -13.53 21.18 -18.52
CA GLY A 345 -14.77 20.48 -18.18
C GLY A 345 -14.74 18.97 -18.42
N ALA A 346 -13.60 18.38 -18.78
CA ALA A 346 -13.47 16.92 -18.86
C ALA A 346 -13.44 16.23 -17.49
N LEU A 347 -13.14 16.95 -16.43
CA LEU A 347 -13.17 16.50 -15.04
C LEU A 347 -14.10 17.39 -14.23
N GLU A 348 -14.73 16.81 -13.22
CA GLU A 348 -15.50 17.51 -12.20
C GLU A 348 -15.20 16.98 -10.81
N LEU A 349 -15.34 17.80 -9.77
CA LEU A 349 -15.30 17.35 -8.38
C LEU A 349 -16.63 16.71 -7.99
N ALA A 350 -16.57 15.47 -7.50
CA ALA A 350 -17.72 14.79 -6.94
C ALA A 350 -18.08 15.37 -5.56
N ASP A 351 -19.35 15.50 -5.27
CA ASP A 351 -19.81 15.71 -3.89
C ASP A 351 -19.83 14.37 -3.16
N VAL A 352 -18.97 14.24 -2.15
CA VAL A 352 -18.82 13.03 -1.34
C VAL A 352 -19.16 13.28 0.14
N SER A 353 -19.80 14.39 0.44
CA SER A 353 -20.14 14.84 1.80
C SER A 353 -20.94 13.81 2.60
N SER A 354 -21.74 12.97 1.93
CA SER A 354 -22.59 11.94 2.55
C SER A 354 -21.97 10.53 2.52
N GLU A 355 -20.82 10.31 1.84
CA GLU A 355 -20.28 8.95 1.64
C GLU A 355 -19.65 8.35 2.89
N LEU A 356 -19.16 9.17 3.84
CA LEU A 356 -18.56 8.73 5.10
C LEU A 356 -19.28 9.38 6.29
N PRO A 357 -20.48 8.91 6.65
CA PRO A 357 -21.24 9.49 7.76
C PRO A 357 -20.45 9.40 9.07
N GLY A 358 -20.39 10.53 9.80
CA GLY A 358 -19.61 10.65 11.05
C GLY A 358 -18.17 11.13 10.87
N LEU A 359 -17.65 11.24 9.64
CA LEU A 359 -16.37 11.90 9.38
C LEU A 359 -16.53 13.42 9.51
N LYS A 360 -15.69 14.06 10.31
CA LYS A 360 -15.60 15.52 10.38
C LYS A 360 -14.54 16.03 9.42
N TRP A 361 -14.89 17.02 8.62
CA TRP A 361 -14.02 17.65 7.64
C TRP A 361 -14.39 19.12 7.44
N MET A 362 -13.45 19.90 6.91
CA MET A 362 -13.64 21.25 6.47
C MET A 362 -13.69 21.32 4.94
N PRO A 363 -14.47 22.23 4.33
CA PRO A 363 -14.47 22.41 2.89
C PRO A 363 -13.11 22.89 2.39
N GLY A 364 -12.83 22.61 1.12
CA GLY A 364 -11.66 23.14 0.45
C GLY A 364 -11.67 24.65 0.34
N LEU A 365 -10.49 25.26 0.31
CA LEU A 365 -10.32 26.70 0.20
C LEU A 365 -10.64 27.16 -1.23
N THR A 366 -11.33 28.30 -1.33
CA THR A 366 -11.56 29.00 -2.60
C THR A 366 -10.61 30.18 -2.80
N GLN A 367 -9.93 30.63 -1.74
CA GLN A 367 -8.97 31.72 -1.77
C GLN A 367 -7.74 31.36 -0.93
N TRP A 368 -6.55 31.64 -1.45
CA TRP A 368 -5.27 31.49 -0.76
C TRP A 368 -4.23 32.41 -1.36
N LYS A 369 -3.11 32.56 -0.66
CA LYS A 369 -1.94 33.35 -1.06
C LYS A 369 -0.71 32.45 -1.13
N VAL A 370 0.30 32.85 -1.85
CA VAL A 370 1.58 32.15 -1.94
C VAL A 370 2.63 32.85 -1.11
N MET A 371 3.33 32.11 -0.24
CA MET A 371 4.43 32.63 0.57
C MET A 371 5.74 31.95 0.22
N THR A 372 6.78 32.73 0.04
CA THR A 372 8.16 32.25 -0.12
C THR A 372 8.78 31.77 1.19
N ARG A 373 9.90 31.08 1.11
CA ARG A 373 10.65 30.62 2.29
C ARG A 373 11.08 31.74 3.23
N ASP A 374 11.37 32.90 2.67
CA ASP A 374 11.78 34.13 3.38
C ASP A 374 10.60 34.94 3.93
N GLY A 375 9.38 34.43 3.87
CA GLY A 375 8.19 35.00 4.48
C GLY A 375 7.51 36.09 3.63
N GLN A 376 7.90 36.25 2.37
CA GLN A 376 7.26 37.22 1.47
C GLN A 376 5.97 36.61 0.90
N TRP A 377 4.84 37.34 1.04
CA TRP A 377 3.53 36.98 0.53
C TRP A 377 3.24 37.55 -0.85
N PHE A 378 2.59 36.76 -1.69
CA PHE A 378 2.07 37.21 -2.97
C PHE A 378 0.58 36.81 -3.05
N PRO A 379 -0.33 37.82 -3.08
CA PRO A 379 -1.77 37.56 -3.22
C PRO A 379 -2.16 37.06 -4.61
N ALA A 380 -1.47 37.52 -5.65
CA ALA A 380 -1.74 37.13 -7.04
C ALA A 380 -0.45 36.85 -7.81
N TRP A 381 -0.57 36.17 -8.95
CA TRP A 381 0.58 35.89 -9.82
C TRP A 381 1.23 37.16 -10.38
N ASP A 382 0.43 38.20 -10.65
CA ASP A 382 0.93 39.44 -11.20
C ASP A 382 1.83 40.23 -10.25
N ASP A 383 1.74 39.91 -8.96
CA ASP A 383 2.59 40.52 -7.91
C ASP A 383 3.96 39.85 -7.79
N VAL A 384 4.15 38.69 -8.49
CA VAL A 384 5.39 37.90 -8.37
C VAL A 384 6.50 38.48 -9.24
N PRO A 385 7.64 38.93 -8.65
CA PRO A 385 8.76 39.43 -9.42
C PRO A 385 9.32 38.43 -10.39
N GLN A 386 9.76 38.83 -11.57
CA GLN A 386 10.29 37.98 -12.61
C GLN A 386 11.44 37.07 -12.15
N GLY A 387 12.28 37.54 -11.23
CA GLY A 387 13.37 36.73 -10.64
C GLY A 387 12.89 35.54 -9.79
N ARG A 388 11.60 35.47 -9.42
CA ARG A 388 11.02 34.37 -8.65
C ARG A 388 10.17 33.39 -9.47
N HIS A 389 10.01 33.61 -10.77
CA HIS A 389 9.20 32.77 -11.68
C HIS A 389 9.74 31.35 -11.83
N THR A 390 10.98 31.07 -11.43
CA THR A 390 11.54 29.71 -11.38
C THR A 390 11.03 28.93 -10.17
N GLN A 391 10.63 29.60 -9.07
CA GLN A 391 10.16 28.99 -7.83
C GLN A 391 8.64 29.00 -7.72
N ILE A 392 8.00 30.10 -8.13
CA ILE A 392 6.56 30.32 -8.06
C ILE A 392 6.01 30.25 -9.49
N ARG A 393 4.87 29.63 -9.66
CA ARG A 393 4.21 29.42 -10.94
C ARG A 393 2.78 29.94 -10.91
N PRO A 394 2.19 30.34 -12.06
CA PRO A 394 0.79 30.77 -12.13
C PRO A 394 -0.18 29.74 -11.53
N THR A 395 0.09 28.44 -11.74
CA THR A 395 -0.72 27.32 -11.26
C THR A 395 -0.77 27.17 -9.73
N MET A 396 0.01 27.95 -8.99
CA MET A 396 -0.01 27.95 -7.52
C MET A 396 -1.02 28.93 -6.92
N PHE A 397 -1.65 29.74 -7.75
CA PHE A 397 -2.64 30.75 -7.35
C PHE A 397 -4.06 30.31 -7.65
N PRO A 398 -5.05 30.83 -6.93
CA PRO A 398 -6.45 30.61 -7.30
C PRO A 398 -6.74 31.18 -8.70
N PRO A 399 -7.69 30.63 -9.44
CA PRO A 399 -8.15 31.17 -10.71
C PRO A 399 -8.58 32.64 -10.55
N LYS A 400 -8.22 33.48 -11.54
CA LYS A 400 -8.52 34.91 -11.50
C LYS A 400 -10.00 35.21 -11.75
N ASP A 401 -10.64 34.39 -12.58
CA ASP A 401 -12.03 34.54 -12.94
C ASP A 401 -12.94 33.93 -11.87
N PRO A 402 -13.78 34.77 -11.19
CA PRO A 402 -14.66 34.28 -10.13
C PRO A 402 -15.70 33.24 -10.57
N GLU A 403 -16.21 33.37 -11.82
CA GLU A 403 -17.21 32.44 -12.35
C GLU A 403 -16.57 31.06 -12.59
N SER A 404 -15.37 31.06 -13.16
CA SER A 404 -14.58 29.82 -13.35
C SER A 404 -14.24 29.17 -12.00
N LEU A 405 -13.82 29.93 -11.00
CA LEU A 405 -13.52 29.45 -9.67
C LEU A 405 -14.76 28.82 -9.00
N GLN A 406 -15.91 29.47 -9.08
CA GLN A 406 -17.16 28.96 -8.53
C GLN A 406 -17.60 27.67 -9.24
N ALA A 407 -17.44 27.59 -10.56
CA ALA A 407 -17.77 26.40 -11.35
C ALA A 407 -16.89 25.18 -11.02
N MET A 408 -15.71 25.38 -10.43
CA MET A 408 -14.82 24.30 -10.03
C MET A 408 -15.29 23.55 -8.77
N HIS A 409 -16.13 24.15 -7.95
CA HIS A 409 -16.65 23.57 -6.71
C HIS A 409 -15.55 23.08 -5.75
N LEU A 410 -14.50 23.88 -5.53
CA LEU A 410 -13.38 23.51 -4.65
C LEU A 410 -13.82 23.22 -3.20
N GLU A 411 -14.97 23.74 -2.77
CA GLU A 411 -15.58 23.44 -1.47
C GLU A 411 -15.94 21.96 -1.29
N ARG A 412 -16.01 21.16 -2.38
CA ARG A 412 -16.21 19.70 -2.32
C ARG A 412 -14.96 18.92 -1.94
N CYS A 413 -13.80 19.57 -1.90
CA CYS A 413 -12.59 18.98 -1.34
C CYS A 413 -12.72 18.84 0.18
N LEU A 414 -12.14 17.78 0.74
CA LEU A 414 -12.20 17.48 2.16
C LEU A 414 -10.86 17.83 2.83
N ARG A 415 -10.87 18.73 3.80
CA ARG A 415 -9.76 19.01 4.69
C ARG A 415 -9.97 18.39 6.06
N ILE A 416 -9.14 17.47 6.45
CA ILE A 416 -9.21 16.78 7.75
C ILE A 416 -8.24 17.46 8.70
N LEU A 417 -8.78 18.06 9.77
CA LEU A 417 -7.97 18.75 10.77
C LEU A 417 -7.71 17.87 11.99
N PRO A 418 -6.49 17.85 12.53
CA PRO A 418 -6.07 16.97 13.62
C PRO A 418 -6.94 16.99 14.88
N HIS A 419 -7.41 18.16 15.30
CA HIS A 419 -8.18 18.33 16.53
C HIS A 419 -9.64 17.89 16.45
N HIS A 420 -10.22 17.76 15.24
CA HIS A 420 -11.62 17.41 15.08
C HIS A 420 -11.93 15.98 15.53
N GLN A 421 -11.06 15.02 15.22
CA GLN A 421 -11.28 13.58 15.55
C GLN A 421 -9.97 12.87 15.94
N ASN A 422 -9.03 13.60 16.54
CA ASN A 422 -7.76 13.07 17.05
C ASN A 422 -6.96 12.30 15.98
N THR A 423 -6.77 12.90 14.81
CA THR A 423 -6.09 12.30 13.65
C THR A 423 -4.85 13.09 13.25
N GLY A 424 -4.18 12.71 12.16
CA GLY A 424 -3.26 13.57 11.41
C GLY A 424 -4.03 14.57 10.56
N GLY A 425 -3.31 15.57 9.99
CA GLY A 425 -3.84 16.43 8.95
C GLY A 425 -3.85 15.74 7.60
N PHE A 426 -4.89 15.98 6.77
CA PHE A 426 -5.04 15.30 5.49
C PHE A 426 -5.93 16.10 4.52
N PHE A 427 -5.70 15.90 3.23
CA PHE A 427 -6.52 16.49 2.16
C PHE A 427 -6.99 15.42 1.19
N VAL A 428 -8.24 15.50 0.73
CA VAL A 428 -8.81 14.60 -0.27
C VAL A 428 -9.68 15.38 -1.27
N ALA A 429 -9.48 15.08 -2.56
CA ALA A 429 -10.36 15.54 -3.64
C ALA A 429 -10.77 14.33 -4.49
N VAL A 430 -12.05 14.22 -4.78
CA VAL A 430 -12.63 13.14 -5.59
C VAL A 430 -13.07 13.69 -6.94
N LEU A 431 -12.46 13.18 -8.01
CA LEU A 431 -12.67 13.64 -9.37
C LEU A 431 -13.37 12.54 -10.19
N VAL A 432 -14.33 12.97 -11.03
CA VAL A 432 -15.00 12.11 -12.00
C VAL A 432 -14.70 12.60 -13.40
N LYS A 433 -14.36 11.70 -14.31
CA LYS A 433 -14.08 12.03 -15.70
C LYS A 433 -15.35 11.97 -16.53
N LYS A 434 -15.73 13.08 -17.12
CA LYS A 434 -16.94 13.24 -17.94
C LYS A 434 -16.71 13.02 -19.42
N SER A 435 -15.52 13.35 -19.92
CA SER A 435 -15.17 13.24 -21.33
C SER A 435 -13.65 13.08 -21.50
N PRO A 436 -13.16 12.75 -22.70
CA PRO A 436 -11.73 12.70 -22.95
C PRO A 436 -11.06 14.04 -22.65
N MET A 437 -9.83 13.99 -22.11
CA MET A 437 -9.03 15.20 -21.89
C MET A 437 -8.86 15.97 -23.22
N PRO A 438 -8.80 17.31 -23.23
CA PRO A 438 -8.79 18.15 -24.44
C PRO A 438 -7.78 17.71 -25.49
N TRP A 439 -6.56 17.40 -25.03
CA TRP A 439 -5.46 16.95 -25.92
C TRP A 439 -5.59 15.49 -26.41
N ASN A 440 -6.54 14.73 -25.89
CA ASN A 440 -6.89 13.38 -26.35
C ASN A 440 -8.12 13.36 -27.26
N ARG A 441 -8.79 14.52 -27.47
CA ARG A 441 -9.93 14.64 -28.39
C ARG A 441 -9.40 14.52 -29.81
N ARG A 442 -9.94 13.58 -30.60
CA ARG A 442 -9.63 13.52 -32.03
C ARG A 442 -10.21 14.76 -32.70
N PRO A 443 -9.46 15.48 -33.53
CA PRO A 443 -10.05 16.55 -34.34
C PRO A 443 -11.23 15.97 -35.13
N PRO A 444 -12.36 16.70 -35.25
CA PRO A 444 -13.47 16.25 -36.08
C PRO A 444 -12.95 15.98 -37.49
N LYS A 445 -13.23 14.79 -38.03
CA LYS A 445 -12.94 14.53 -39.44
C LYS A 445 -13.62 15.65 -40.25
N PRO A 446 -12.90 16.35 -41.15
CA PRO A 446 -13.56 17.30 -42.01
C PRO A 446 -14.73 16.56 -42.67
N GLN A 447 -15.93 17.05 -42.45
CA GLN A 447 -17.09 16.58 -43.18
C GLN A 447 -16.85 16.92 -44.62
N GLY A 448 -16.49 15.90 -45.43
CA GLY A 448 -16.38 16.07 -46.87
C GLY A 448 -17.74 16.56 -47.37
N GLU A 449 -17.71 17.72 -48.02
CA GLU A 449 -18.88 18.22 -48.78
C GLU A 449 -19.35 17.11 -49.71
N PRO A 450 -20.69 16.96 -49.88
CA PRO A 450 -21.23 15.90 -50.72
C PRO A 450 -20.73 16.16 -52.15
N ALA A 451 -19.98 15.22 -52.67
CA ALA A 451 -19.52 15.25 -54.07
C ALA A 451 -20.72 15.23 -55.02
N ASP A 452 -20.96 16.37 -55.62
CA ASP A 452 -21.93 16.55 -56.67
C ASP A 452 -21.55 15.66 -57.86
N ARG A 453 -22.54 14.89 -58.33
CA ARG A 453 -22.41 13.94 -59.45
C ARG A 453 -22.21 14.74 -60.73
N ARG A 454 -20.99 14.79 -61.29
CA ARG A 454 -20.77 15.09 -62.71
C ARG A 454 -20.12 13.88 -63.38
N GLY A 455 -20.76 13.50 -64.46
CA GLY A 455 -20.43 12.33 -65.29
C GLY A 455 -19.09 12.42 -66.02
N PRO A 456 -18.68 11.33 -66.67
CA PRO A 456 -17.31 11.14 -67.19
C PRO A 456 -17.03 11.97 -68.43
N VAL A 457 -15.91 12.73 -68.45
CA VAL A 457 -15.36 13.32 -69.64
C VAL A 457 -14.01 12.66 -69.94
N GLN A 458 -13.86 12.24 -71.20
CA GLN A 458 -12.69 11.55 -71.77
C GLN A 458 -11.46 12.51 -71.93
N PRO A 459 -10.26 11.94 -72.06
CA PRO A 459 -9.04 12.69 -72.13
C PRO A 459 -8.68 13.06 -73.58
N SER A 460 -7.98 14.17 -73.79
CA SER A 460 -7.19 14.51 -75.00
C SER A 460 -6.06 15.45 -74.63
N PRO A 461 -5.00 15.54 -75.51
CA PRO A 461 -3.64 15.33 -75.15
C PRO A 461 -2.74 16.57 -75.13
N GLU A 462 -1.54 16.42 -74.56
CA GLU A 462 -0.20 17.03 -74.74
C GLU A 462 -0.04 18.43 -75.42
N ASP A 463 0.66 19.33 -74.79
CA ASP A 463 1.97 19.76 -75.24
C ASP A 463 2.67 20.76 -74.30
N PRO A 464 4.02 20.86 -74.39
CA PRO A 464 4.86 21.38 -73.34
C PRO A 464 5.37 22.78 -73.62
N THR A 465 5.86 23.47 -72.56
CA THR A 465 7.07 24.36 -72.62
C THR A 465 7.02 25.49 -71.59
N ALA A 466 8.14 25.60 -70.92
CA ALA A 466 8.91 26.80 -70.55
C ALA A 466 8.73 27.47 -69.20
N GLN A 467 9.83 27.31 -68.46
CA GLN A 467 10.64 28.36 -67.81
C GLN A 467 10.17 29.07 -66.54
N SER A 468 10.97 28.81 -65.47
CA SER A 468 11.27 29.69 -64.33
C SER A 468 12.03 30.96 -64.80
N PRO A 469 12.32 31.99 -64.06
CA PRO A 469 12.48 32.31 -62.62
C PRO A 469 12.04 33.81 -62.29
N PRO A 470 12.48 34.54 -61.26
CA PRO A 470 13.19 34.30 -60.02
C PRO A 470 12.53 35.00 -58.76
N ASP A 471 13.11 34.70 -57.62
CA ASP A 471 12.97 35.38 -56.32
C ASP A 471 13.23 36.89 -56.34
N PRO A 472 12.75 37.66 -55.33
CA PRO A 472 13.47 37.80 -54.08
C PRO A 472 12.66 38.15 -52.80
N ALA A 473 13.15 37.62 -51.71
CA ALA A 473 13.45 38.23 -50.41
C ALA A 473 12.43 38.98 -49.55
N VAL A 474 12.42 38.55 -48.29
CA VAL A 474 12.63 39.26 -47.03
C VAL A 474 11.48 39.36 -46.01
N LEU A 475 11.83 38.87 -44.80
CA LEU A 475 11.39 39.17 -43.42
C LEU A 475 10.06 38.56 -42.90
N GLY A 476 10.14 37.61 -42.00
CA GLY A 476 10.20 37.89 -40.56
C GLY A 476 9.22 37.10 -39.77
N SER A 477 9.73 36.47 -38.72
CA SER A 477 9.09 36.02 -37.48
C SER A 477 8.53 34.58 -37.41
N LYS A 478 9.19 33.77 -36.58
CA LYS A 478 8.80 32.46 -36.04
C LYS A 478 7.52 32.52 -35.21
N PRO A 479 6.79 31.43 -35.12
CA PRO A 479 6.74 30.78 -33.81
C PRO A 479 6.95 29.26 -33.85
N ASP A 480 7.27 28.75 -32.66
CA ASP A 480 7.76 27.44 -32.31
C ASP A 480 6.86 26.27 -32.75
N ALA A 481 7.48 25.26 -33.32
CA ALA A 481 6.83 24.01 -33.68
C ALA A 481 7.20 22.93 -32.67
N VAL A 482 6.15 22.29 -32.17
CA VAL A 482 6.16 21.07 -31.37
C VAL A 482 6.62 19.91 -32.25
N MET A 483 7.63 19.19 -31.81
CA MET A 483 8.10 17.96 -32.45
C MET A 483 7.22 16.77 -32.07
N SER A 484 6.77 16.06 -33.09
CA SER A 484 6.22 14.71 -33.04
C SER A 484 7.31 13.72 -33.39
N ASP A 485 7.51 12.71 -32.53
CA ASP A 485 8.36 11.56 -32.78
C ASP A 485 7.71 10.59 -33.77
N ALA A 486 8.44 10.19 -34.80
CA ALA A 486 8.33 8.86 -35.38
C ALA A 486 9.55 8.58 -36.29
N GLU A 487 10.22 7.47 -36.00
CA GLU A 487 11.00 6.56 -36.85
C GLU A 487 12.26 7.04 -37.53
N ALA A 488 13.38 6.38 -37.22
CA ALA A 488 14.15 5.61 -38.23
C ALA A 488 15.30 4.81 -37.61
N VAL A 489 15.42 3.62 -38.11
CA VAL A 489 16.29 2.50 -37.82
C VAL A 489 17.59 2.63 -38.63
N GLU A 490 18.70 2.08 -38.01
CA GLU A 490 19.89 1.44 -38.60
C GLU A 490 20.92 2.20 -39.44
N ARG A 491 22.14 2.10 -39.03
CA ARG A 491 23.35 1.37 -39.44
C ARG A 491 24.63 2.11 -39.09
N ALA A 492 25.44 1.51 -38.31
CA ALA A 492 26.68 0.72 -38.51
C ALA A 492 27.94 1.49 -39.02
N GLU A 493 28.97 1.29 -38.18
CA GLU A 493 30.41 1.14 -38.50
C GLU A 493 31.30 2.32 -38.92
N GLY A 494 32.26 2.52 -38.03
CA GLY A 494 33.71 2.56 -38.40
C GLY A 494 34.32 3.91 -38.71
N LEU A 495 35.24 4.33 -37.93
CA LEU A 495 36.62 4.62 -38.21
C LEU A 495 37.20 5.81 -37.43
N GLU A 496 38.42 5.59 -37.08
CA GLU A 496 39.33 6.31 -36.20
C GLU A 496 39.71 7.72 -36.65
N ASN A 497 40.17 8.48 -35.60
CA ASN A 497 41.31 9.41 -35.56
C ASN A 497 41.30 10.71 -36.37
N ASP A 498 41.39 11.84 -35.78
CA ASP A 498 42.61 12.59 -35.56
C ASP A 498 42.33 13.95 -34.94
N GLY A 499 43.30 14.44 -34.19
CA GLY A 499 43.19 15.58 -33.31
C GLY A 499 43.17 16.93 -34.04
N SER A 500 42.52 17.87 -33.41
CA SER A 500 42.98 19.28 -33.36
C SER A 500 42.28 20.08 -32.27
N LYS A 501 43.07 20.74 -31.47
CA LYS A 501 42.71 21.71 -30.43
C LYS A 501 41.98 22.93 -31.03
N ARG A 502 40.93 23.41 -30.37
CA ARG A 502 40.67 24.83 -30.18
C ARG A 502 39.71 25.09 -28.99
N ASP A 503 40.02 26.17 -28.31
CA ASP A 503 39.57 26.61 -27.00
C ASP A 503 38.09 27.08 -26.93
N GLY A 504 37.48 26.83 -25.76
CA GLY A 504 36.68 27.78 -25.02
C GLY A 504 35.23 27.97 -25.35
N VAL A 505 34.35 27.31 -24.62
CA VAL A 505 33.20 27.93 -23.95
C VAL A 505 32.72 26.96 -22.88
N CYS A 506 32.63 27.44 -21.64
CA CYS A 506 32.26 26.70 -20.46
C CYS A 506 30.75 26.42 -20.50
N GLY A 507 30.34 25.21 -20.87
CA GLY A 507 29.00 24.69 -20.64
C GLY A 507 28.95 23.96 -19.29
N PRO A 508 27.78 23.88 -18.62
CA PRO A 508 27.67 23.21 -17.33
C PRO A 508 28.08 21.74 -17.46
N PRO A 509 28.72 21.16 -16.42
CA PRO A 509 29.24 19.81 -16.49
C PRO A 509 28.08 18.80 -16.68
N PRO A 510 28.27 17.76 -17.51
CA PRO A 510 27.28 16.73 -17.68
C PRO A 510 27.03 16.06 -16.34
N SER A 511 25.77 16.04 -15.90
CA SER A 511 25.33 15.32 -14.73
C SER A 511 25.86 13.89 -14.82
N LYS A 512 26.67 13.48 -13.85
CA LYS A 512 27.14 12.09 -13.69
C LYS A 512 25.86 11.25 -13.62
N LYS A 513 25.58 10.48 -14.67
CA LYS A 513 24.61 9.39 -14.63
C LYS A 513 25.07 8.46 -13.51
N MET A 514 24.44 8.58 -12.38
CA MET A 514 24.59 7.63 -11.29
C MET A 514 24.17 6.29 -11.86
N LYS A 515 25.13 5.37 -12.02
CA LYS A 515 24.82 3.97 -12.32
C LYS A 515 23.99 3.47 -11.13
N LEU A 516 22.67 3.44 -11.30
CA LEU A 516 21.80 2.71 -10.41
C LEU A 516 22.23 1.25 -10.52
N PHE A 517 22.88 0.74 -9.48
CA PHE A 517 22.98 -0.69 -9.22
C PHE A 517 21.57 -1.15 -8.80
N GLY A 518 20.68 -1.26 -9.78
CA GLY A 518 19.38 -1.88 -9.58
C GLY A 518 19.56 -3.39 -9.56
N PHE A 519 19.12 -4.05 -8.52
CA PHE A 519 18.85 -5.49 -8.57
C PHE A 519 17.93 -5.72 -9.78
N LYS A 520 18.38 -6.57 -10.70
CA LYS A 520 17.57 -7.00 -11.84
C LYS A 520 16.75 -8.18 -11.31
N GLU A 521 15.46 -7.96 -11.05
CA GLU A 521 14.59 -9.08 -10.69
C GLU A 521 14.49 -10.06 -11.86
N ASP A 522 14.47 -11.36 -11.51
CA ASP A 522 14.15 -12.38 -12.49
C ASP A 522 12.74 -12.16 -13.04
N PRO A 523 12.55 -12.21 -14.36
CA PRO A 523 11.26 -11.95 -14.99
C PRO A 523 10.25 -13.03 -14.61
N PHE A 524 8.98 -12.66 -14.57
CA PHE A 524 7.88 -13.61 -14.52
C PHE A 524 7.63 -14.18 -15.93
N VAL A 525 7.64 -15.50 -16.05
CA VAL A 525 7.42 -16.21 -17.32
C VAL A 525 6.24 -17.16 -17.17
N PHE A 526 5.28 -17.10 -18.07
CA PHE A 526 4.15 -18.01 -18.10
C PHE A 526 4.60 -19.43 -18.49
N ILE A 527 3.93 -20.40 -17.90
CA ILE A 527 4.18 -21.81 -18.21
C ILE A 527 3.50 -22.12 -19.55
N PRO A 528 4.21 -22.71 -20.53
CA PRO A 528 3.61 -23.15 -21.79
C PRO A 528 2.45 -24.12 -21.58
N GLU A 529 1.56 -24.19 -22.54
CA GLU A 529 0.36 -25.04 -22.45
C GLU A 529 0.70 -26.53 -22.40
N ASP A 530 1.75 -26.94 -23.09
CA ASP A 530 2.27 -28.28 -23.24
C ASP A 530 3.41 -28.64 -22.26
N ASP A 531 3.69 -27.77 -21.28
CA ASP A 531 4.77 -27.98 -20.30
C ASP A 531 4.55 -29.31 -19.54
N PRO A 532 5.52 -30.24 -19.57
CA PRO A 532 5.40 -31.59 -18.95
C PRO A 532 5.25 -31.54 -17.42
N LEU A 533 5.45 -30.39 -16.80
CA LEU A 533 5.32 -30.19 -15.37
C LEU A 533 3.85 -30.28 -14.89
N PHE A 534 2.90 -29.85 -15.73
CA PHE A 534 1.50 -29.66 -15.32
C PHE A 534 0.70 -30.99 -15.24
N PRO A 535 0.78 -31.94 -16.19
CA PRO A 535 -0.01 -33.18 -16.15
C PRO A 535 0.12 -33.99 -14.85
N PRO A 536 1.32 -34.17 -14.24
CA PRO A 536 1.46 -34.82 -12.93
C PRO A 536 0.73 -34.07 -11.80
N ILE A 537 0.77 -32.75 -11.80
CA ILE A 537 0.06 -31.91 -10.81
C ILE A 537 -1.45 -32.09 -10.98
N GLN A 538 -1.96 -31.98 -12.22
CA GLN A 538 -3.37 -32.13 -12.54
C GLN A 538 -3.91 -33.48 -12.08
N LYS A 539 -3.20 -34.57 -12.39
CA LYS A 539 -3.58 -35.93 -12.00
C LYS A 539 -3.57 -36.12 -10.49
N PHE A 540 -2.51 -35.66 -9.81
CA PHE A 540 -2.30 -35.86 -8.38
C PHE A 540 -3.38 -35.16 -7.52
N TYR A 541 -3.77 -33.96 -7.88
CA TYR A 541 -4.78 -33.19 -7.16
C TYR A 541 -6.19 -33.34 -7.76
N ALA A 542 -6.33 -34.12 -8.86
CA ALA A 542 -7.55 -34.22 -9.67
C ALA A 542 -8.15 -32.81 -9.91
N LEU A 543 -7.32 -31.92 -10.50
CA LEU A 543 -7.73 -30.55 -10.73
C LEU A 543 -8.92 -30.49 -11.68
N ASP A 544 -9.89 -29.64 -11.31
CA ASP A 544 -11.07 -29.37 -12.13
C ASP A 544 -10.68 -28.94 -13.55
N PRO A 545 -11.39 -29.36 -14.60
CA PRO A 545 -11.13 -28.93 -15.97
C PRO A 545 -11.19 -27.43 -16.19
N SER A 546 -11.96 -26.69 -15.38
CA SER A 546 -12.06 -25.23 -15.41
C SER A 546 -10.84 -24.53 -14.81
N PHE A 547 -9.90 -25.26 -14.20
CA PHE A 547 -8.70 -24.66 -13.62
C PHE A 547 -7.89 -23.89 -14.67
N PRO A 548 -7.61 -22.60 -14.45
CA PRO A 548 -6.97 -21.73 -15.44
C PRO A 548 -5.46 -21.97 -15.50
N LYS A 549 -5.03 -23.14 -16.06
CA LYS A 549 -3.61 -23.52 -16.16
C LYS A 549 -2.72 -22.49 -16.83
N MET A 550 -3.26 -21.75 -17.80
CA MET A 550 -2.54 -20.73 -18.55
C MET A 550 -2.16 -19.50 -17.71
N ASN A 551 -2.75 -19.36 -16.51
CA ASN A 551 -2.46 -18.27 -15.58
C ASN A 551 -1.28 -18.59 -14.64
N LEU A 552 -0.65 -19.75 -14.82
CA LEU A 552 0.52 -20.17 -14.06
C LEU A 552 1.79 -19.52 -14.61
N LEU A 553 2.64 -19.08 -13.70
CA LEU A 553 3.92 -18.45 -14.03
C LEU A 553 5.01 -18.84 -13.03
N THR A 554 6.25 -18.64 -13.45
CA THR A 554 7.45 -18.89 -12.64
C THR A 554 8.44 -17.73 -12.81
N ARG A 555 9.43 -17.62 -11.93
CA ARG A 555 10.55 -16.69 -12.06
C ARG A 555 11.80 -17.33 -12.68
N THR A 556 11.74 -18.59 -13.05
CA THR A 556 12.86 -19.34 -13.59
C THR A 556 12.62 -19.64 -15.06
N THR A 557 13.44 -19.08 -15.95
CA THR A 557 13.39 -19.32 -17.40
C THR A 557 14.04 -20.66 -17.74
N GLU A 558 15.16 -20.99 -17.10
CA GLU A 558 15.95 -22.19 -17.35
C GLU A 558 16.10 -23.03 -16.09
N GLY A 559 16.20 -24.35 -16.25
CA GLY A 559 16.42 -25.29 -15.15
C GLY A 559 15.18 -25.73 -14.38
N LYS A 560 15.38 -26.26 -13.17
CA LYS A 560 14.28 -26.79 -12.32
C LYS A 560 13.42 -25.66 -11.77
N LYS A 561 12.17 -25.54 -12.21
CA LYS A 561 11.17 -24.62 -11.66
C LYS A 561 10.88 -25.00 -10.20
N ARG A 562 11.21 -24.12 -9.26
CA ARG A 562 11.08 -24.37 -7.81
C ARG A 562 9.74 -23.93 -7.26
N GLN A 563 9.17 -22.86 -7.78
CA GLN A 563 7.94 -22.23 -7.31
C GLN A 563 7.04 -21.90 -8.50
N LEU A 564 5.74 -22.12 -8.31
CA LEU A 564 4.72 -21.75 -9.27
C LEU A 564 3.83 -20.67 -8.63
N TYR A 565 3.60 -19.63 -9.41
CA TYR A 565 2.73 -18.52 -9.05
C TYR A 565 1.49 -18.54 -9.94
N MET A 566 0.47 -17.80 -9.53
CA MET A 566 -0.78 -17.68 -10.26
C MET A 566 -1.28 -16.25 -10.23
N VAL A 567 -1.79 -15.78 -11.37
CA VAL A 567 -2.42 -14.45 -11.52
C VAL A 567 -3.84 -14.60 -12.06
N SER A 568 -4.66 -13.54 -11.98
CA SER A 568 -5.95 -13.50 -12.66
C SER A 568 -5.78 -13.47 -14.19
N LYS A 569 -6.83 -13.81 -14.91
CA LYS A 569 -6.89 -13.78 -16.38
C LYS A 569 -6.58 -12.38 -16.92
N GLU A 570 -7.10 -11.37 -16.26
CA GLU A 570 -6.96 -9.96 -16.63
C GLU A 570 -5.52 -9.50 -16.47
N LEU A 571 -4.88 -9.80 -15.32
CA LEU A 571 -3.44 -9.51 -15.14
C LEU A 571 -2.54 -10.29 -16.08
N ARG A 572 -2.90 -11.54 -16.41
CA ARG A 572 -2.17 -12.30 -17.45
C ARG A 572 -2.20 -11.55 -18.77
N ASN A 573 -3.37 -11.04 -19.18
CA ASN A 573 -3.53 -10.25 -20.39
C ASN A 573 -2.61 -9.01 -20.38
N VAL A 574 -2.62 -8.24 -19.29
CA VAL A 574 -1.74 -7.08 -19.13
C VAL A 574 -0.27 -7.47 -19.22
N LEU A 575 0.17 -8.51 -18.49
CA LEU A 575 1.57 -8.95 -18.47
C LEU A 575 2.08 -9.37 -19.84
N LEU A 576 1.28 -10.14 -20.61
CA LEU A 576 1.65 -10.61 -21.95
C LEU A 576 1.80 -9.47 -22.98
N ASN A 577 0.99 -8.42 -22.85
CA ASN A 577 1.00 -7.33 -23.82
C ASN A 577 1.94 -6.18 -23.46
N ASN A 578 2.63 -6.20 -22.29
CA ASN A 578 3.45 -5.09 -21.82
C ASN A 578 4.79 -5.51 -21.20
N SER A 579 5.30 -6.70 -21.51
CA SER A 579 6.53 -7.24 -20.91
C SER A 579 7.74 -6.33 -21.05
N GLU A 580 7.85 -5.59 -22.16
CA GLU A 580 8.97 -4.66 -22.45
C GLU A 580 8.74 -3.24 -21.87
N ARG A 581 7.50 -2.88 -21.61
CA ARG A 581 7.11 -1.52 -21.16
C ARG A 581 7.07 -1.36 -19.67
N MET A 582 6.98 -2.48 -18.93
CA MET A 582 6.80 -2.45 -17.48
C MET A 582 7.96 -3.10 -16.74
N LYS A 583 8.44 -2.42 -15.72
CA LYS A 583 9.32 -3.00 -14.71
C LYS A 583 8.46 -3.59 -13.59
N VAL A 584 8.15 -4.88 -13.71
CA VAL A 584 7.36 -5.63 -12.72
C VAL A 584 8.26 -6.10 -11.58
N ILE A 585 7.97 -5.67 -10.36
CA ILE A 585 8.67 -6.09 -9.14
C ILE A 585 8.08 -7.39 -8.62
N ASN A 586 6.75 -7.48 -8.55
CA ASN A 586 6.04 -8.66 -8.08
C ASN A 586 4.64 -8.73 -8.69
N THR A 587 4.14 -9.96 -8.85
CA THR A 587 2.75 -10.19 -9.25
C THR A 587 2.28 -11.56 -8.80
N GLY A 588 0.98 -11.70 -8.61
CA GLY A 588 0.31 -12.95 -8.26
C GLY A 588 0.73 -13.55 -6.92
N ILE A 589 0.23 -14.74 -6.68
CA ILE A 589 0.42 -15.52 -5.45
C ILE A 589 1.14 -16.84 -5.72
N LYS A 590 1.87 -17.31 -4.73
CA LYS A 590 2.55 -18.61 -4.81
C LYS A 590 1.56 -19.73 -4.48
N VAL A 591 1.36 -20.66 -5.42
CA VAL A 591 0.40 -21.76 -5.30
C VAL A 591 1.07 -23.11 -5.05
N TRP A 592 2.24 -23.38 -5.63
CA TRP A 592 3.00 -24.59 -5.41
C TRP A 592 4.49 -24.34 -5.18
N CYS A 593 5.08 -25.22 -4.36
CA CYS A 593 6.51 -25.29 -4.13
C CYS A 593 7.02 -26.69 -4.48
N ARG A 594 8.16 -26.79 -5.17
CA ARG A 594 8.80 -28.07 -5.47
C ARG A 594 9.43 -28.67 -4.20
N ASN A 595 9.25 -29.97 -4.00
CA ASN A 595 9.94 -30.70 -2.95
C ASN A 595 11.39 -30.98 -3.36
N ASN A 596 12.31 -30.97 -2.41
CA ASN A 596 13.73 -31.22 -2.67
C ASN A 596 14.00 -32.73 -2.97
N SER A 597 13.18 -33.61 -2.42
CA SER A 597 13.24 -35.08 -2.63
C SER A 597 12.29 -35.57 -3.74
N GLY A 598 12.08 -34.78 -4.79
CA GLY A 598 10.97 -34.89 -5.73
C GLY A 598 10.92 -36.11 -6.66
N GLU A 599 11.85 -37.06 -6.59
CA GLU A 599 11.83 -38.24 -7.42
C GLU A 599 11.12 -39.47 -6.78
N GLU A 600 10.83 -39.39 -5.47
CA GLU A 600 10.19 -40.46 -4.71
C GLU A 600 8.66 -40.33 -4.57
N PHE A 601 8.05 -39.30 -5.11
CA PHE A 601 6.63 -38.99 -4.93
C PHE A 601 5.92 -38.86 -6.26
N ASP A 602 4.65 -39.23 -6.30
CA ASP A 602 3.77 -39.13 -7.49
C ASP A 602 3.65 -37.70 -8.02
N CYS A 603 3.87 -36.70 -7.17
CA CYS A 603 3.91 -35.28 -7.54
C CYS A 603 5.08 -34.58 -6.85
N ALA A 604 5.92 -33.92 -7.66
CA ALA A 604 7.06 -33.16 -7.18
C ALA A 604 6.69 -31.83 -6.50
N PHE A 605 5.43 -31.38 -6.60
CA PHE A 605 4.96 -30.10 -6.08
C PHE A 605 4.00 -30.26 -4.91
N ARG A 606 4.28 -29.55 -3.82
CA ARG A 606 3.39 -29.42 -2.67
C ARG A 606 2.64 -28.08 -2.72
N LEU A 607 1.46 -28.06 -2.13
CA LEU A 607 0.66 -26.85 -1.97
C LEU A 607 1.39 -25.80 -1.12
N ALA A 608 1.20 -24.53 -1.45
CA ALA A 608 1.67 -23.40 -0.67
C ALA A 608 0.49 -22.75 0.05
N GLN A 609 0.61 -22.52 1.36
CA GLN A 609 -0.43 -21.92 2.18
C GLN A 609 -0.86 -20.54 1.66
N GLU A 610 0.07 -19.77 1.09
CA GLU A 610 -0.20 -18.45 0.50
C GLU A 610 -1.34 -18.48 -0.54
N GLY A 611 -1.40 -19.52 -1.39
CA GLY A 611 -2.36 -19.62 -2.48
C GLY A 611 -3.51 -20.62 -2.25
N ILE A 612 -3.64 -21.19 -1.04
CA ILE A 612 -4.57 -22.31 -0.84
C ILE A 612 -6.04 -21.91 -1.05
N TYR A 613 -6.46 -20.76 -0.58
CA TYR A 613 -7.84 -20.31 -0.72
C TYR A 613 -8.25 -20.04 -2.18
N THR A 614 -7.31 -19.61 -3.03
CA THR A 614 -7.53 -19.44 -4.47
C THR A 614 -7.54 -20.78 -5.20
N LEU A 615 -6.71 -21.73 -4.75
CA LEU A 615 -6.49 -23.00 -5.44
C LEU A 615 -7.47 -24.09 -5.02
N TYR A 616 -7.85 -24.11 -3.75
CA TYR A 616 -8.69 -25.14 -3.15
C TYR A 616 -10.00 -25.41 -3.90
N PRO A 617 -10.74 -24.41 -4.44
CA PRO A 617 -11.99 -24.68 -5.16
C PRO A 617 -11.84 -25.56 -6.41
N PHE A 618 -10.61 -25.70 -6.93
CA PHE A 618 -10.31 -26.52 -8.11
C PHE A 618 -9.74 -27.91 -7.77
N ILE A 619 -9.54 -28.21 -6.48
CA ILE A 619 -8.94 -29.47 -6.03
C ILE A 619 -10.05 -30.48 -5.70
N ASN A 620 -10.11 -31.62 -6.42
CA ASN A 620 -11.11 -32.67 -6.23
C ASN A 620 -10.55 -33.96 -5.57
N SER A 621 -9.25 -33.99 -5.26
CA SER A 621 -8.60 -35.12 -4.59
C SER A 621 -7.67 -34.64 -3.49
N ARG A 622 -7.31 -35.55 -2.57
CA ARG A 622 -6.36 -35.29 -1.49
C ARG A 622 -6.85 -34.27 -0.46
N ILE A 623 -8.16 -34.16 -0.28
CA ILE A 623 -8.82 -33.39 0.75
C ILE A 623 -9.11 -34.32 1.92
N ILE A 624 -8.78 -33.89 3.12
CA ILE A 624 -9.08 -34.55 4.39
C ILE A 624 -9.91 -33.57 5.22
N THR A 625 -11.15 -33.95 5.48
CA THR A 625 -11.98 -33.19 6.42
C THR A 625 -11.54 -33.49 7.85
N VAL A 626 -11.28 -32.45 8.64
CA VAL A 626 -10.75 -32.55 9.99
C VAL A 626 -11.70 -31.90 10.99
N SER A 627 -11.78 -32.45 12.19
CA SER A 627 -12.51 -31.84 13.30
C SER A 627 -11.75 -30.65 13.87
N ILE A 628 -12.42 -29.80 14.66
CA ILE A 628 -11.78 -28.68 15.32
C ILE A 628 -10.68 -29.16 16.31
N GLU A 629 -10.87 -30.33 16.92
CA GLU A 629 -9.89 -30.93 17.82
C GLU A 629 -8.65 -31.42 17.04
N ASP A 630 -8.87 -32.02 15.87
CA ASP A 630 -7.76 -32.38 14.98
C ASP A 630 -6.98 -31.16 14.52
N VAL A 631 -7.66 -30.05 14.19
CA VAL A 631 -6.98 -28.78 13.84
C VAL A 631 -6.08 -28.30 14.98
N LYS A 632 -6.56 -28.36 16.24
CA LYS A 632 -5.75 -28.01 17.41
C LYS A 632 -4.49 -28.87 17.52
N ILE A 633 -4.61 -30.18 17.33
CA ILE A 633 -3.46 -31.13 17.36
C ILE A 633 -2.50 -30.82 16.22
N LEU A 634 -3.02 -30.65 15.00
CA LEU A 634 -2.24 -30.40 13.78
C LEU A 634 -1.47 -29.07 13.82
N LEU A 635 -1.98 -28.06 14.54
CA LEU A 635 -1.34 -26.76 14.68
C LEU A 635 -0.43 -26.65 15.90
N THR A 636 -0.59 -27.51 16.92
CA THR A 636 0.27 -27.51 18.12
C THR A 636 1.44 -28.47 18.01
N GLN A 637 1.30 -29.59 17.26
CA GLN A 637 2.35 -30.61 17.12
C GLN A 637 2.94 -30.54 15.69
N GLU A 638 4.25 -30.66 15.57
CA GLU A 638 4.93 -30.56 14.28
C GLU A 638 4.57 -31.71 13.32
N ASN A 639 4.59 -32.96 13.83
CA ASN A 639 4.33 -34.18 13.06
C ASN A 639 3.45 -35.14 13.86
N PRO A 640 2.17 -34.82 14.13
CA PRO A 640 1.30 -35.73 14.88
C PRO A 640 1.08 -37.05 14.12
N PHE A 641 1.18 -38.17 14.87
CA PHE A 641 0.84 -39.47 14.34
C PHE A 641 -0.67 -39.61 14.11
N PHE A 642 -1.09 -40.38 13.12
CA PHE A 642 -2.51 -40.62 12.81
C PHE A 642 -3.34 -41.08 14.01
N ARG A 643 -2.77 -41.91 14.91
CA ARG A 643 -3.42 -42.38 16.13
C ARG A 643 -3.82 -41.33 17.14
N LYS A 644 -3.31 -40.08 16.96
CA LYS A 644 -3.66 -38.92 17.82
C LYS A 644 -4.81 -38.12 17.24
N LEU A 645 -5.18 -38.37 15.99
CA LEU A 645 -6.27 -37.72 15.29
C LEU A 645 -7.55 -38.54 15.42
N SER A 646 -8.69 -37.96 15.11
CA SER A 646 -9.98 -38.64 15.08
C SER A 646 -9.99 -39.83 14.17
N SER A 647 -10.87 -40.80 14.44
CA SER A 647 -11.06 -41.99 13.59
C SER A 647 -11.49 -41.62 12.18
N GLU A 648 -12.24 -40.53 11.99
CA GLU A 648 -12.66 -40.03 10.69
C GLU A 648 -11.48 -39.52 9.88
N THR A 649 -10.65 -38.64 10.46
CA THR A 649 -9.41 -38.16 9.83
C THR A 649 -8.45 -39.28 9.53
N TYR A 650 -8.28 -40.26 10.44
CA TYR A 650 -7.47 -41.44 10.22
C TYR A 650 -7.97 -42.27 9.01
N ASN A 651 -9.27 -42.55 8.94
CA ASN A 651 -9.86 -43.35 7.87
C ASN A 651 -9.72 -42.69 6.49
N GLN A 652 -9.86 -41.37 6.40
CA GLN A 652 -9.62 -40.62 5.16
C GLN A 652 -8.13 -40.64 4.74
N ALA A 653 -7.22 -40.60 5.71
CA ALA A 653 -5.79 -40.47 5.44
C ALA A 653 -5.06 -41.80 5.20
N LYS A 654 -5.54 -42.92 5.77
CA LYS A 654 -4.82 -44.22 5.80
C LYS A 654 -4.48 -44.75 4.41
N ASP A 655 -5.42 -44.67 3.48
CA ASP A 655 -5.33 -45.23 2.11
C ASP A 655 -4.77 -44.19 1.08
N MET A 656 -4.54 -42.95 1.47
CA MET A 656 -3.91 -41.98 0.59
C MET A 656 -2.43 -42.26 0.40
N ALA A 657 -1.90 -42.07 -0.81
CA ALA A 657 -0.47 -42.07 -1.07
C ALA A 657 0.24 -40.93 -0.32
N LYS A 658 1.56 -41.10 -0.01
CA LYS A 658 2.38 -40.06 0.59
C LYS A 658 2.35 -38.81 -0.28
N GLY A 659 2.37 -37.64 0.32
CA GLY A 659 2.44 -36.36 -0.41
C GLY A 659 1.57 -35.27 0.17
N SER A 660 1.46 -34.18 -0.57
CA SER A 660 0.69 -32.99 -0.17
C SER A 660 -0.80 -33.27 -0.08
N VAL A 661 -1.47 -32.68 0.90
CA VAL A 661 -2.92 -32.80 1.17
C VAL A 661 -3.49 -31.45 1.55
N VAL A 662 -4.79 -31.28 1.36
CA VAL A 662 -5.61 -30.21 1.91
C VAL A 662 -6.26 -30.72 3.18
N LEU A 663 -6.17 -29.97 4.27
CA LEU A 663 -6.85 -30.23 5.53
C LEU A 663 -7.95 -29.19 5.68
N LYS A 664 -9.20 -29.61 5.69
CA LYS A 664 -10.37 -28.72 5.68
C LYS A 664 -11.20 -28.92 6.93
N TYR A 665 -11.40 -27.82 7.66
CA TYR A 665 -12.41 -27.71 8.71
C TYR A 665 -13.59 -26.92 8.17
N GLU A 666 -14.79 -27.44 8.35
CA GLU A 666 -16.05 -26.76 8.07
C GLU A 666 -16.80 -26.55 9.38
N PRO A 667 -17.31 -25.32 9.60
CA PRO A 667 -18.08 -25.02 10.80
C PRO A 667 -19.37 -25.85 10.85
N ASP A 668 -19.76 -26.26 12.04
CA ASP A 668 -21.02 -26.93 12.31
C ASP A 668 -22.06 -25.89 12.75
N PRO A 669 -23.05 -25.54 11.92
CA PRO A 669 -24.06 -24.55 12.27
C PRO A 669 -24.89 -24.92 13.49
N THR A 670 -24.92 -26.20 13.88
CA THR A 670 -25.66 -26.69 15.04
C THR A 670 -24.92 -26.45 16.36
N LYS A 671 -23.62 -26.05 16.28
CA LYS A 671 -22.76 -25.79 17.44
C LYS A 671 -22.27 -24.35 17.45
N PRO A 672 -23.11 -23.37 17.82
CA PRO A 672 -22.76 -21.94 17.76
C PRO A 672 -21.56 -21.57 18.63
N ASP A 673 -21.24 -22.36 19.66
CA ASP A 673 -20.09 -22.14 20.55
C ASP A 673 -18.74 -22.57 19.94
N THR A 674 -18.74 -23.18 18.74
CA THR A 674 -17.53 -23.52 18.01
C THR A 674 -17.18 -22.45 16.99
N LEU A 675 -15.94 -22.51 16.47
CA LEU A 675 -15.49 -21.58 15.44
C LEU A 675 -16.41 -21.64 14.21
N GLN A 676 -16.99 -20.50 13.85
CA GLN A 676 -17.99 -20.38 12.76
C GLN A 676 -17.39 -20.01 11.40
N CYS A 677 -16.08 -20.05 11.23
CA CYS A 677 -15.44 -19.83 9.93
C CYS A 677 -14.68 -21.08 9.46
N PRO A 678 -14.65 -21.37 8.14
CA PRO A 678 -13.91 -22.50 7.61
C PRO A 678 -12.39 -22.25 7.70
N ILE A 679 -11.64 -23.35 7.90
CA ILE A 679 -10.18 -23.33 7.88
C ILE A 679 -9.67 -24.28 6.81
N VAL A 680 -8.78 -23.80 5.92
CA VAL A 680 -8.13 -24.60 4.90
C VAL A 680 -6.62 -24.54 5.06
N LEU A 681 -5.98 -25.67 5.35
CA LEU A 681 -4.56 -25.77 5.63
C LEU A 681 -3.86 -26.66 4.61
N CYS A 682 -2.63 -26.28 4.23
CA CYS A 682 -1.74 -27.15 3.49
C CYS A 682 -1.07 -28.14 4.44
N GLY A 683 -1.13 -29.42 4.09
CA GLY A 683 -0.50 -30.50 4.83
C GLY A 683 0.35 -31.42 3.97
N TRP A 684 1.07 -32.32 4.64
CA TRP A 684 1.83 -33.39 4.06
C TRP A 684 1.50 -34.70 4.77
N ARG A 685 0.97 -35.64 4.05
CA ARG A 685 0.73 -37.01 4.54
C ARG A 685 2.02 -37.81 4.41
N GLY A 686 2.66 -38.12 5.54
CA GLY A 686 3.82 -38.95 5.68
C GLY A 686 3.46 -40.45 5.77
N LYS A 687 4.38 -41.31 6.26
CA LYS A 687 4.11 -42.76 6.42
C LYS A 687 3.07 -43.02 7.52
N ALA A 688 3.19 -42.38 8.66
CA ALA A 688 2.34 -42.60 9.84
C ALA A 688 1.86 -41.29 10.50
N SER A 689 2.09 -40.11 9.88
CA SER A 689 1.81 -38.80 10.47
C SER A 689 1.37 -37.81 9.40
N ILE A 690 0.78 -36.71 9.85
CA ILE A 690 0.49 -35.54 9.01
C ILE A 690 1.25 -34.32 9.57
N ARG A 691 1.93 -33.61 8.68
CA ARG A 691 2.59 -32.33 9.00
C ARG A 691 1.84 -31.19 8.31
N THR A 692 1.62 -30.07 9.00
CA THR A 692 1.07 -28.83 8.40
C THR A 692 2.18 -27.90 7.93
N PHE A 693 1.97 -27.23 6.78
CA PHE A 693 2.85 -26.18 6.25
C PHE A 693 2.21 -24.80 6.40
N VAL A 694 1.86 -24.47 7.61
CA VAL A 694 1.22 -23.19 7.96
C VAL A 694 2.26 -22.25 8.61
N PRO A 695 2.39 -21.00 8.18
CA PRO A 695 3.26 -20.00 8.80
C PRO A 695 2.98 -19.85 10.30
N LYS A 696 4.02 -19.54 11.10
CA LYS A 696 3.91 -19.45 12.55
C LYS A 696 2.79 -18.50 13.02
N ASN A 697 2.70 -17.31 12.42
CA ASN A 697 1.71 -16.30 12.84
C ASN A 697 0.27 -16.70 12.46
N GLU A 698 0.07 -17.31 11.29
CA GLU A 698 -1.22 -17.86 10.86
C GLU A 698 -1.64 -19.03 11.77
N ARG A 699 -0.70 -19.89 12.18
CA ARG A 699 -0.92 -20.95 13.17
C ARG A 699 -1.38 -20.38 14.50
N LEU A 700 -0.72 -19.32 15.01
CA LEU A 700 -1.11 -18.66 16.26
C LEU A 700 -2.49 -18.01 16.13
N HIS A 701 -2.81 -17.44 14.99
CA HIS A 701 -4.13 -16.88 14.69
C HIS A 701 -5.24 -17.94 14.87
N TYR A 702 -5.14 -19.06 14.14
CA TYR A 702 -6.15 -20.12 14.27
C TYR A 702 -6.28 -20.68 15.68
N LEU A 703 -5.16 -20.90 16.37
CA LEU A 703 -5.17 -21.40 17.75
C LEU A 703 -5.90 -20.43 18.70
N ARG A 704 -5.69 -19.14 18.57
CA ARG A 704 -6.37 -18.12 19.36
C ARG A 704 -7.87 -18.04 19.08
N MET A 705 -8.25 -18.13 17.80
CA MET A 705 -9.67 -18.18 17.44
C MET A 705 -10.39 -19.40 18.02
N MET A 706 -9.67 -20.51 18.21
CA MET A 706 -10.16 -21.70 18.88
C MET A 706 -10.04 -21.63 20.42
N GLY A 707 -9.73 -20.47 20.99
CA GLY A 707 -9.64 -20.23 22.43
C GLY A 707 -8.33 -20.69 23.09
N LEU A 708 -7.32 -21.16 22.31
CA LEU A 708 -6.04 -21.58 22.86
C LEU A 708 -5.06 -20.39 22.93
N GLU A 709 -4.62 -20.07 24.15
CA GLU A 709 -3.58 -19.06 24.35
C GLU A 709 -2.19 -19.69 24.25
N VAL A 710 -1.53 -19.48 23.11
CA VAL A 710 -0.14 -19.84 22.93
C VAL A 710 0.70 -18.56 23.05
N LEU A 711 1.35 -18.39 24.19
CA LEU A 711 2.34 -17.34 24.37
C LEU A 711 3.56 -17.66 23.50
N ALA A 712 4.04 -16.69 22.75
CA ALA A 712 5.27 -16.85 22.00
C ALA A 712 6.44 -16.99 23.00
N GLU A 713 7.09 -18.16 23.01
CA GLU A 713 8.28 -18.38 23.84
C GLU A 713 9.34 -17.32 23.51
N LYS A 714 9.70 -16.51 24.50
CA LYS A 714 10.89 -15.64 24.42
C LYS A 714 12.08 -16.57 24.39
N LYS A 715 12.82 -16.67 23.26
CA LYS A 715 14.15 -17.30 23.24
C LYS A 715 15.01 -16.58 24.28
N LYS A 716 15.21 -17.21 25.45
CA LYS A 716 16.29 -16.83 26.37
C LYS A 716 17.59 -16.95 25.60
N LYS A 717 18.32 -15.86 25.43
CA LYS A 717 19.75 -15.89 25.12
C LYS A 717 20.44 -16.43 26.36
N GLU A 718 20.63 -17.73 26.40
CA GLU A 718 21.58 -18.34 27.35
C GLU A 718 22.97 -17.88 26.93
N GLY A 719 23.57 -17.08 27.79
CA GLY A 719 24.99 -16.69 27.66
C GLY A 719 25.86 -17.94 27.74
N ALA A 720 26.54 -18.27 26.64
CA ALA A 720 27.58 -19.26 26.61
C ALA A 720 28.77 -18.72 27.43
N VAL A 721 28.86 -19.19 28.66
CA VAL A 721 30.14 -19.19 29.43
C VAL A 721 30.90 -20.41 28.94
N ALA A 722 32.00 -20.18 28.24
CA ALA A 722 32.95 -21.21 27.86
C ALA A 722 33.69 -21.70 29.10
N THR A 723 33.48 -22.93 29.50
CA THR A 723 34.44 -23.69 30.30
C THR A 723 35.00 -24.83 29.47
N ASN A 724 36.29 -24.69 29.22
CA ASN A 724 37.18 -25.72 28.68
C ASN A 724 37.41 -26.79 29.74
N GLU A 725 37.10 -28.08 29.45
CA GLU A 725 37.82 -29.19 30.04
C GLU A 725 37.78 -30.43 29.11
N ASN A 726 39.01 -30.91 28.87
CA ASN A 726 39.36 -32.14 28.13
C ASN A 726 38.93 -33.40 28.86
N ALA A 727 38.45 -34.42 28.11
CA ALA A 727 38.96 -35.82 28.25
C ALA A 727 38.26 -36.80 27.26
N ALA A 728 39.12 -37.43 26.47
CA ALA A 728 39.18 -38.82 26.01
C ALA A 728 37.92 -39.65 25.64
N SER A 729 37.95 -40.13 24.39
CA SER A 729 37.18 -41.25 23.78
C SER A 729 37.45 -42.60 24.44
N PRO A 730 36.73 -43.79 24.17
CA PRO A 730 36.41 -44.28 22.83
C PRO A 730 35.11 -45.16 22.69
N GLY A 731 34.67 -45.44 21.44
CA GLY A 731 33.86 -46.59 21.06
C GLY A 731 32.67 -46.35 20.11
N ALA A 732 32.83 -46.71 18.85
CA ALA A 732 31.79 -46.85 17.79
C ALA A 732 31.10 -48.23 17.92
N PRO A 733 30.09 -48.63 17.09
CA PRO A 733 29.38 -47.94 16.01
C PRO A 733 27.81 -48.10 16.04
N GLY A 734 27.10 -47.40 15.18
CA GLY A 734 25.69 -47.64 14.91
C GLY A 734 25.08 -46.60 13.97
N ASP A 735 24.63 -47.04 12.83
CA ASP A 735 24.06 -46.34 11.71
C ASP A 735 22.96 -45.32 12.08
N GLU A 736 23.17 -44.03 11.80
CA GLU A 736 22.09 -43.06 11.67
C GLU A 736 22.27 -42.23 10.39
N VAL A 737 21.27 -42.32 9.55
CA VAL A 737 21.13 -41.53 8.33
C VAL A 737 20.85 -40.07 8.73
N GLY A 738 21.82 -39.19 8.52
CA GLY A 738 21.73 -37.76 8.77
C GLY A 738 20.72 -37.10 7.84
N ALA A 739 19.64 -36.58 8.40
CA ALA A 739 18.80 -35.60 7.76
C ALA A 739 19.38 -34.21 8.05
N GLU A 740 20.10 -33.66 7.10
CA GLU A 740 20.52 -32.28 7.14
C GLU A 740 19.28 -31.35 7.09
N GLN A 741 19.09 -30.65 8.18
CA GLN A 741 18.16 -29.54 8.29
C GLN A 741 18.79 -28.31 7.63
N GLU A 742 18.52 -28.04 6.37
CA GLU A 742 18.58 -26.68 5.86
C GLU A 742 17.28 -25.98 6.26
N ALA A 743 17.34 -25.26 7.36
CA ALA A 743 16.40 -24.21 7.67
C ALA A 743 16.64 -23.07 6.68
N GLU A 744 15.81 -22.98 5.63
CA GLU A 744 15.62 -21.73 4.91
C GLU A 744 15.04 -20.69 5.89
N GLN A 745 15.94 -19.91 6.49
CA GLN A 745 15.60 -18.62 7.01
C GLN A 745 15.21 -17.77 5.81
N PRO A 746 14.03 -17.13 5.79
CA PRO A 746 13.84 -16.01 4.90
C PRO A 746 14.90 -14.99 5.29
N ALA A 747 15.71 -14.56 4.35
CA ALA A 747 16.64 -13.46 4.52
C ALA A 747 15.85 -12.27 5.06
N SER A 748 15.92 -12.09 6.36
CA SER A 748 15.57 -10.84 7.01
C SER A 748 16.66 -9.85 6.62
N LEU A 749 16.43 -9.15 5.51
CA LEU A 749 17.05 -7.87 5.27
C LEU A 749 16.51 -6.94 6.37
N GLU A 750 17.22 -6.92 7.49
CA GLU A 750 17.20 -5.78 8.39
C GLU A 750 17.78 -4.59 7.63
N LEU A 751 16.92 -3.88 6.93
CA LEU A 751 17.21 -2.50 6.58
C LEU A 751 17.03 -1.68 7.86
N PRO A 752 17.96 -0.77 8.18
CA PRO A 752 17.83 0.10 9.33
C PRO A 752 16.55 0.90 9.15
N MET A 753 15.56 0.57 9.96
CA MET A 753 14.44 1.47 10.22
C MET A 753 15.04 2.76 10.70
N ALA A 754 14.68 3.88 10.07
CA ALA A 754 15.00 5.21 10.52
C ALA A 754 14.77 5.28 12.03
N GLY A 755 15.82 5.62 12.77
CA GLY A 755 15.93 5.43 14.21
C GLY A 755 14.71 5.85 14.99
N ASP A 756 14.24 4.93 15.80
CA ASP A 756 13.34 5.23 16.91
C ASP A 756 14.11 6.09 17.91
N PRO A 757 13.67 7.31 18.25
CA PRO A 757 14.19 7.99 19.42
C PRO A 757 13.46 7.43 20.65
N ALA A 758 14.08 6.47 21.30
CA ALA A 758 13.71 6.04 22.63
C ALA A 758 14.88 6.30 23.57
N SER A 759 14.83 7.40 24.28
CA SER A 759 15.56 7.58 25.54
C SER A 759 14.64 8.31 26.51
N ASP A 760 14.39 7.66 27.64
CA ASP A 760 13.73 8.18 28.82
C ASP A 760 14.55 9.30 29.47
N PRO A 761 13.93 10.35 29.99
CA PRO A 761 14.54 11.15 31.06
C PRO A 761 14.10 10.64 32.43
N ALA A 762 15.09 10.52 33.31
CA ALA A 762 14.97 10.17 34.71
C ALA A 762 14.19 11.21 35.50
N GLU A 763 13.44 10.74 36.50
CA GLU A 763 12.74 11.48 37.53
C GLU A 763 13.74 12.24 38.43
N VAL A 764 13.43 13.52 38.70
CA VAL A 764 13.99 14.30 39.81
C VAL A 764 12.85 14.54 40.80
N PRO A 765 13.04 14.26 42.09
CA PRO A 765 12.00 14.42 43.10
C PRO A 765 11.87 15.86 43.54
N MET A 766 10.63 16.35 43.52
CA MET A 766 10.27 17.64 44.14
C MET A 766 9.62 17.39 45.49
N GLY A 767 10.15 18.07 46.48
CA GLY A 767 9.65 18.05 47.86
C GLY A 767 8.62 19.14 48.16
N SER A 768 7.74 18.77 49.06
CA SER A 768 7.04 19.52 50.14
C SER A 768 6.19 20.76 49.81
N ASP A 769 4.89 20.62 49.94
CA ASP A 769 3.84 21.24 50.73
C ASP A 769 4.06 22.65 51.42
N PRO A 770 3.03 23.37 51.92
CA PRO A 770 1.55 23.25 51.90
C PRO A 770 0.80 24.59 51.83
N ALA A 771 -0.54 24.55 51.78
CA ALA A 771 -1.52 25.36 52.50
C ALA A 771 -2.81 25.70 51.72
N GLU A 772 -3.85 25.17 52.10
CA GLU A 772 -5.10 25.67 52.77
C GLU A 772 -6.25 26.14 51.87
N VAL A 773 -7.33 25.44 52.16
CA VAL A 773 -8.78 25.61 51.86
C VAL A 773 -9.33 26.93 52.46
N PRO A 774 -10.43 27.57 51.93
CA PRO A 774 -11.75 27.06 52.37
C PRO A 774 -12.96 27.22 51.40
N THR A 775 -13.81 26.21 51.46
CA THR A 775 -15.28 26.16 51.66
C THR A 775 -16.25 27.19 51.09
N GLY A 776 -17.33 26.68 50.49
CA GLY A 776 -18.58 27.44 50.37
C GLY A 776 -19.63 26.82 49.44
N SER A 777 -20.40 25.86 50.01
CA SER A 777 -21.87 25.69 49.97
C SER A 777 -22.64 25.63 48.64
N ASP A 778 -23.28 24.51 48.46
CA ASP A 778 -24.58 24.19 47.80
C ASP A 778 -25.74 25.12 48.25
N PRO A 779 -26.91 25.22 47.53
CA PRO A 779 -27.80 24.09 47.33
C PRO A 779 -28.72 24.09 46.08
N ALA A 780 -29.09 22.85 45.68
CA ALA A 780 -30.38 22.34 45.22
C ALA A 780 -31.32 23.10 44.28
N ARG A 781 -31.73 22.43 43.21
CA ARG A 781 -33.12 22.04 42.88
C ARG A 781 -33.23 21.25 41.58
N ASP A 782 -33.69 20.03 41.71
CA ASP A 782 -34.46 19.25 40.74
C ASP A 782 -35.95 19.64 40.79
N PRO A 783 -36.91 19.05 40.03
CA PRO A 783 -36.93 18.41 38.69
C PRO A 783 -38.14 18.88 37.83
N ALA A 784 -38.28 18.38 36.62
CA ALA A 784 -39.50 18.02 35.88
C ALA A 784 -39.21 18.01 34.35
N GLU A 785 -39.54 17.05 33.71
CA GLU A 785 -40.59 16.25 33.10
C GLU A 785 -40.33 15.93 31.66
N VAL A 786 -40.51 14.67 31.35
CA VAL A 786 -40.53 14.01 30.01
C VAL A 786 -41.83 14.39 29.29
N PRO A 787 -41.87 14.39 27.92
CA PRO A 787 -42.74 13.40 27.32
C PRO A 787 -42.15 12.60 26.15
N THR A 788 -42.44 11.36 26.26
CA THR A 788 -42.61 10.23 25.34
C THR A 788 -43.25 10.54 23.98
N GLY A 789 -42.84 9.75 22.98
CA GLY A 789 -43.60 9.53 21.75
C GLY A 789 -42.76 8.86 20.66
N MET A 790 -42.69 7.55 20.65
CA MET A 790 -43.20 6.57 19.67
C MET A 790 -42.93 6.94 18.21
N THR A 791 -42.33 6.07 17.38
CA THR A 791 -42.95 4.85 16.82
C THR A 791 -41.97 3.97 16.09
N TRP A 792 -42.19 2.70 16.26
CA TRP A 792 -41.59 1.53 15.63
C TRP A 792 -41.88 1.42 14.14
N TRP A 793 -40.91 0.91 13.32
CA TRP A 793 -41.23 0.06 12.18
C TRP A 793 -40.42 -1.24 12.23
N ARG A 794 -41.14 -2.31 12.57
CA ARG A 794 -40.74 -3.71 12.29
C ARG A 794 -41.08 -3.99 10.84
N LEU A 795 -40.22 -4.69 10.11
CA LEU A 795 -40.61 -5.44 8.91
C LEU A 795 -40.38 -6.93 9.19
N ALA A 796 -41.49 -7.64 9.07
CA ALA A 796 -41.62 -9.07 9.19
C ALA A 796 -41.24 -9.79 7.88
N HIS A 797 -40.73 -10.99 8.02
CA HIS A 797 -40.66 -12.00 6.95
C HIS A 797 -42.06 -12.48 6.53
N PRO A 798 -42.23 -12.99 5.31
CA PRO A 798 -43.20 -14.06 5.04
C PRO A 798 -42.51 -15.33 4.57
N GLY A 799 -43.00 -16.43 5.13
CA GLY A 799 -42.76 -17.81 4.67
C GLY A 799 -43.83 -18.30 3.74
N GLU A 800 -43.44 -19.23 2.90
CA GLU A 800 -44.13 -20.44 2.39
C GLU A 800 -45.50 -20.38 1.68
N GLN A 801 -45.49 -20.92 0.50
CA GLN A 801 -46.14 -22.12 -0.08
C GLN A 801 -46.92 -21.93 -1.38
N ALA A 802 -46.45 -22.66 -2.36
CA ALA A 802 -47.05 -23.68 -3.21
C ALA A 802 -47.87 -23.30 -4.46
N ALA A 803 -47.38 -23.84 -5.55
CA ALA A 803 -48.04 -24.59 -6.63
C ALA A 803 -48.82 -23.85 -7.77
N GLY A 804 -48.34 -24.10 -8.95
CA GLY A 804 -49.26 -24.44 -10.07
C GLY A 804 -49.23 -23.58 -11.32
N ALA A 805 -48.73 -24.21 -12.40
CA ALA A 805 -49.14 -24.10 -13.79
C ALA A 805 -48.75 -22.86 -14.64
N SER A 806 -47.86 -23.12 -15.59
CA SER A 806 -47.78 -22.49 -16.95
C SER A 806 -49.10 -22.66 -17.76
N PRO A 807 -49.38 -21.97 -18.88
CA PRO A 807 -48.46 -21.56 -19.94
C PRO A 807 -48.84 -20.30 -20.78
N LYS A 808 -47.87 -19.86 -21.59
CA LYS A 808 -47.96 -19.31 -22.98
C LYS A 808 -48.39 -17.87 -23.29
N ALA A 809 -47.52 -17.27 -24.13
CA ALA A 809 -47.74 -16.41 -25.29
C ALA A 809 -47.40 -14.92 -25.12
N ARG A 810 -46.45 -14.50 -25.96
CA ARG A 810 -46.11 -13.13 -26.46
C ARG A 810 -47.31 -12.51 -27.25
N PRO A 811 -47.28 -11.29 -27.79
CA PRO A 811 -46.26 -10.23 -27.80
C PRO A 811 -46.84 -8.78 -27.71
N ALA A 812 -45.90 -7.84 -27.76
CA ALA A 812 -45.96 -6.54 -28.45
C ALA A 812 -46.41 -5.26 -27.72
N SER A 813 -45.50 -4.34 -27.79
CA SER A 813 -45.57 -2.92 -28.19
C SER A 813 -46.05 -1.87 -27.17
N ASP A 814 -45.12 -0.91 -27.03
CA ASP A 814 -45.27 0.54 -27.11
C ASP A 814 -45.76 1.38 -25.93
N LEU A 815 -44.96 2.42 -25.77
CA LEU A 815 -45.27 3.81 -25.40
C LEU A 815 -45.07 4.25 -23.96
N CYS A 816 -43.96 4.97 -23.85
CA CYS A 816 -43.89 6.42 -23.56
C CYS A 816 -44.21 6.94 -22.17
N ALA A 817 -43.20 7.60 -21.66
CA ALA A 817 -43.15 8.96 -21.08
C ALA A 817 -43.67 9.20 -19.68
N ALA A 818 -42.77 9.92 -18.98
CA ALA A 818 -42.96 10.95 -17.98
C ALA A 818 -43.21 10.52 -16.53
N CYS A 819 -42.29 10.72 -15.76
CA CYS A 819 -42.02 11.68 -14.67
C CYS A 819 -40.75 11.31 -13.93
#